data_252236a603840161ddba76922ed1ca06
#
_entry.id   252236a603840161ddba76922ed1ca06
#
_cell.length_a   1.000
_cell.length_b   1.000
_cell.length_c   1.000
_cell.angle_alpha   90.00
_cell.angle_beta   90.00
_cell.angle_gamma   90.00
#
_symmetry.space_group_name_H-M   'P 1'
#
loop_
_entity.id
_entity.type
_entity.pdbx_description
1 polymer ?
#
loop_
_entity_poly.entity_id
_entity_poly.type
_entity_poly.pdbx_seq_one_letter_code
_entity_poly.pdbx_strand_id
1 'polypeptide(L)'
;MKLVKYFLSKKPVTILLLVLVLAGGLLAYVKMGKLEDAPFTIKQALVLTPYPGASPSEVQSQVTDVLEESIQALGELYYLKTENRAGLSKITVYVKKEIRADEMQQLWDKLRRKVNDVQSKLPEGAGPSVVNDDFGDVLGVFYGLTGSGHSYRELEDEAKLIKNEILKVKDVAKVEIYGTQTPTIDISVSPSVMARSGITMADIARAFEAQNKVVDAGGIDVGSNRLRIESTGNFYSLDDIRNLTIVSRTGEHFRLADITRIEESYQTPASNLMRINGQPAVGIAISTVPSGNVVDMAAAVKESLQQMSGSMPEGFELVTLYDQGYESAVANQGFILNLIISVLTVVAILLFFIGFKNGLLIGSGLVFSIFATLIVMLCTDIALQRMSLAAIIIAMGMLVDNAIVVSDSALVNMQRGMRKRVAIMRACSSTALPLLAATVIAILTFLPIYFSPHITGELLSSLVIVIGVSLMFSWVFALTQTPFFIQEFVRRPQPEELKSTLFDGKYYNMFRRSLHWVIKHRYATIACMVLLLVLSAWSFKFIPKVFVPALDKQYFTVDVWLPEGSNIDETGKLAEEMAAYIRTHGEAEMVSTFIGRTPPRYYLSNVAFGPQSNYTQLLVKCHTSEESRRLNAALQNSIRLKFPGPLIKVNKFELSPLTEAVIEARFLGPDPAVLDSLVGQAIEIMRRNPKVADARNEWGNMALMLRPVYDPVKAGELGITKAQMMQSVKSISDGVPVGIYRDNEKKVPVLLKSEGYDITDAASLGNFSVWNGERSAPLSQVTERIETTWEFPQMRTYNRQLSMAAMCGVKPGHTMAEVHGEIRSEIEAMPLPPGYTFFWDSQYKDQGEAMEAIAKYFPLAFLMLIVILVALFGNFRQPIIILCILPLSLIGVAVGMLLTGFDFGFFPIAGWLGLLGMIIKNVIVLIDEINIQRREGVPAYTAVIESTVSRTRPVLMAATTTILGMVPLLFDIAFGGMAATIIFGLTFATLLTLFVTPALYTLFYRIKTNK
;
A
#
# COMPACT_ATOMS: atom_id res chain seq x y z
N MET A 1 10.00 -15.00 42.50
CA MET A 1 9.66 -14.87 43.95
C MET A 1 10.42 -13.76 44.69
N LYS A 2 11.73 -13.59 44.49
CA LYS A 2 12.50 -12.45 45.08
C LYS A 2 11.90 -11.09 44.67
N LEU A 3 11.53 -10.94 43.40
CA LEU A 3 10.89 -9.74 42.81
C LEU A 3 9.60 -9.38 43.53
N VAL A 4 8.64 -10.31 43.62
CA VAL A 4 7.35 -10.11 44.31
C VAL A 4 7.56 -9.68 45.77
N LYS A 5 8.45 -10.36 46.50
CA LYS A 5 8.78 -10.01 47.87
C LYS A 5 9.35 -8.60 47.97
N TYR A 6 10.19 -8.19 47.03
CA TYR A 6 10.82 -6.85 47.02
C TYR A 6 9.74 -5.78 46.86
N PHE A 7 8.87 -5.89 45.84
CA PHE A 7 7.82 -4.90 45.59
C PHE A 7 6.75 -4.84 46.70
N LEU A 8 6.47 -5.94 47.35
CA LEU A 8 5.59 -5.97 48.54
C LEU A 8 6.22 -5.33 49.80
N SER A 9 7.55 -5.33 49.90
CA SER A 9 8.23 -4.78 51.06
C SER A 9 8.66 -3.32 50.91
N LYS A 10 8.93 -2.86 49.68
CA LYS A 10 9.45 -1.51 49.37
C LYS A 10 8.35 -0.64 48.71
N LYS A 11 7.27 -0.32 49.47
CA LYS A 11 6.13 0.46 49.02
C LYS A 11 6.47 1.74 48.24
N PRO A 12 7.37 2.65 48.75
CA PRO A 12 7.68 3.89 48.03
C PRO A 12 8.25 3.64 46.65
N VAL A 13 9.11 2.61 46.50
CA VAL A 13 9.72 2.24 45.22
C VAL A 13 8.64 1.77 44.22
N THR A 14 7.69 0.98 44.68
CA THR A 14 6.58 0.47 43.84
C THR A 14 5.71 1.62 43.36
N ILE A 15 5.34 2.55 44.26
CA ILE A 15 4.51 3.72 43.91
C ILE A 15 5.26 4.62 42.92
N LEU A 16 6.56 4.91 43.21
CA LEU A 16 7.38 5.74 42.32
C LEU A 16 7.45 5.15 40.91
N LEU A 17 7.70 3.82 40.79
CA LEU A 17 7.76 3.14 39.51
C LEU A 17 6.43 3.24 38.75
N LEU A 18 5.29 3.03 39.42
CA LEU A 18 3.98 3.17 38.81
C LEU A 18 3.69 4.60 38.34
N VAL A 19 4.07 5.60 39.11
CA VAL A 19 3.96 7.03 38.72
C VAL A 19 4.85 7.33 37.52
N LEU A 20 6.09 6.83 37.51
CA LEU A 20 7.00 7.00 36.37
C LEU A 20 6.46 6.34 35.09
N VAL A 21 5.82 5.16 35.18
CA VAL A 21 5.18 4.51 34.03
C VAL A 21 4.02 5.35 33.49
N LEU A 22 3.18 5.92 34.36
CA LEU A 22 2.08 6.78 33.91
C LEU A 22 2.60 8.07 33.26
N ALA A 23 3.53 8.76 33.93
CA ALA A 23 4.10 10.01 33.42
C ALA A 23 4.89 9.79 32.12
N GLY A 24 5.72 8.74 32.09
CA GLY A 24 6.47 8.34 30.90
C GLY A 24 5.59 7.92 29.74
N GLY A 25 4.51 7.18 29.98
CA GLY A 25 3.56 6.78 28.96
C GLY A 25 2.79 7.95 28.37
N LEU A 26 2.41 8.92 29.20
CA LEU A 26 1.78 10.15 28.71
C LEU A 26 2.75 10.99 27.87
N LEU A 27 4.00 11.11 28.33
CA LEU A 27 5.07 11.79 27.58
C LEU A 27 5.31 11.07 26.23
N ALA A 28 5.33 9.73 26.23
CA ALA A 28 5.51 8.93 25.04
C ALA A 28 4.37 9.22 24.03
N TYR A 29 3.13 9.20 24.45
CA TYR A 29 1.97 9.52 23.62
C TYR A 29 2.07 10.88 22.92
N VAL A 30 2.57 11.91 23.65
CA VAL A 30 2.71 13.25 23.12
C VAL A 30 3.87 13.35 22.11
N LYS A 31 4.99 12.63 22.37
CA LYS A 31 6.22 12.74 21.57
C LYS A 31 6.30 11.78 20.40
N MET A 32 5.48 10.71 20.40
CA MET A 32 5.51 9.72 19.32
C MET A 32 5.05 10.30 17.99
N GLY A 33 5.69 9.86 16.90
CA GLY A 33 5.23 10.10 15.54
C GLY A 33 3.83 9.55 15.32
N LYS A 34 3.03 10.25 14.53
CA LYS A 34 1.66 9.87 14.18
C LYS A 34 1.59 9.71 12.67
N LEU A 35 1.26 8.49 12.23
CA LEU A 35 1.10 8.13 10.83
C LEU A 35 -0.30 7.55 10.60
N GLU A 36 -0.74 7.50 9.36
CA GLU A 36 -1.99 6.82 9.00
C GLU A 36 -1.78 5.30 9.01
N ASP A 37 -0.81 4.83 8.26
CA ASP A 37 -0.50 3.41 8.07
C ASP A 37 0.95 3.11 8.48
N ALA A 38 1.26 1.82 8.67
CA ALA A 38 2.60 1.38 8.98
C ALA A 38 3.54 1.62 7.80
N PRO A 39 4.77 2.11 8.02
CA PRO A 39 5.76 2.20 6.96
C PRO A 39 6.15 0.79 6.47
N PHE A 40 6.42 0.66 5.19
CA PHE A 40 6.91 -0.56 4.56
C PHE A 40 7.97 -0.21 3.51
N THR A 41 8.81 -1.18 3.19
CA THR A 41 9.91 -1.01 2.26
C THR A 41 9.47 -1.31 0.84
N ILE A 42 9.67 -0.36 -0.07
CA ILE A 42 9.42 -0.56 -1.49
C ILE A 42 10.61 -1.28 -2.10
N LYS A 43 10.40 -2.56 -2.48
CA LYS A 43 11.45 -3.47 -2.96
C LYS A 43 11.50 -3.49 -4.50
N GLN A 44 11.39 -2.31 -5.10
CA GLN A 44 11.43 -2.15 -6.55
C GLN A 44 12.00 -0.79 -6.93
N ALA A 45 12.66 -0.73 -8.09
CA ALA A 45 13.16 0.49 -8.70
C ALA A 45 12.80 0.53 -10.18
N LEU A 46 12.71 1.74 -10.75
CA LEU A 46 12.48 1.95 -12.17
C LEU A 46 13.79 2.33 -12.85
N VAL A 47 14.04 1.76 -14.02
CA VAL A 47 15.08 2.22 -14.93
C VAL A 47 14.41 2.74 -16.19
N LEU A 48 14.59 4.01 -16.47
CA LEU A 48 13.99 4.72 -17.60
C LEU A 48 15.10 5.10 -18.60
N THR A 49 14.93 4.68 -19.84
CA THR A 49 15.90 4.98 -20.90
C THR A 49 15.18 5.51 -22.15
N PRO A 50 15.32 6.80 -22.48
CA PRO A 50 14.78 7.35 -23.71
C PRO A 50 15.55 6.83 -24.93
N TYR A 51 14.83 6.55 -26.01
CA TYR A 51 15.38 6.25 -27.33
C TYR A 51 14.48 6.86 -28.41
N PRO A 52 14.52 8.18 -28.59
CA PRO A 52 13.59 8.89 -29.45
C PRO A 52 13.65 8.39 -30.91
N GLY A 53 12.47 8.14 -31.48
CA GLY A 53 12.34 7.70 -32.88
C GLY A 53 12.38 6.18 -33.07
N ALA A 54 12.70 5.40 -32.05
CA ALA A 54 12.68 3.94 -32.11
C ALA A 54 11.26 3.39 -31.88
N SER A 55 10.89 2.34 -32.60
CA SER A 55 9.66 1.57 -32.39
C SER A 55 9.71 0.78 -31.07
N PRO A 56 8.57 0.31 -30.54
CA PRO A 56 8.55 -0.53 -29.34
C PRO A 56 9.44 -1.78 -29.46
N SER A 57 9.49 -2.38 -30.64
CA SER A 57 10.32 -3.54 -30.94
C SER A 57 11.83 -3.22 -30.95
N GLU A 58 12.22 -2.07 -31.51
CA GLU A 58 13.63 -1.61 -31.50
C GLU A 58 14.05 -1.23 -30.08
N VAL A 59 13.21 -0.55 -29.32
CA VAL A 59 13.46 -0.23 -27.89
C VAL A 59 13.68 -1.52 -27.11
N GLN A 60 12.83 -2.53 -27.30
CA GLN A 60 12.94 -3.80 -26.60
C GLN A 60 14.26 -4.53 -26.94
N SER A 61 14.59 -4.65 -28.23
CA SER A 61 15.73 -5.45 -28.68
C SER A 61 17.08 -4.76 -28.53
N GLN A 62 17.16 -3.43 -28.72
CA GLN A 62 18.43 -2.69 -28.75
C GLN A 62 18.78 -2.01 -27.42
N VAL A 63 17.80 -1.66 -26.62
CA VAL A 63 18.00 -0.94 -25.34
C VAL A 63 17.65 -1.82 -24.14
N THR A 64 16.43 -2.34 -24.12
CA THR A 64 15.91 -3.06 -22.94
C THR A 64 16.64 -4.36 -22.71
N ASP A 65 16.85 -5.18 -23.75
CA ASP A 65 17.55 -6.47 -23.61
C ASP A 65 18.99 -6.31 -23.10
N VAL A 66 19.71 -5.27 -23.56
CA VAL A 66 21.07 -4.94 -23.11
C VAL A 66 21.08 -4.56 -21.61
N LEU A 67 20.12 -3.75 -21.19
CA LEU A 67 19.98 -3.34 -19.78
C LEU A 67 19.56 -4.51 -18.90
N GLU A 68 18.56 -5.29 -19.33
CA GLU A 68 18.08 -6.46 -18.59
C GLU A 68 19.20 -7.50 -18.38
N GLU A 69 20.04 -7.73 -19.38
CA GLU A 69 21.19 -8.64 -19.25
C GLU A 69 22.16 -8.19 -18.13
N SER A 70 22.46 -6.90 -18.08
CA SER A 70 23.32 -6.34 -17.02
C SER A 70 22.65 -6.41 -15.64
N ILE A 71 21.34 -6.12 -15.58
CA ILE A 71 20.58 -6.11 -14.32
C ILE A 71 20.40 -7.53 -13.78
N GLN A 72 20.25 -8.55 -14.64
CA GLN A 72 20.16 -9.95 -14.23
C GLN A 72 21.39 -10.45 -13.47
N ALA A 73 22.54 -9.79 -13.63
CA ALA A 73 23.73 -10.11 -12.87
C ALA A 73 23.68 -9.65 -11.39
N LEU A 74 22.59 -9.02 -10.93
CA LEU A 74 22.38 -8.73 -9.52
C LEU A 74 21.93 -9.99 -8.77
N GLY A 75 22.70 -10.41 -7.75
CA GLY A 75 22.39 -11.60 -6.95
C GLY A 75 21.11 -11.48 -6.12
N GLU A 76 20.70 -10.27 -5.84
CA GLU A 76 19.51 -9.88 -5.07
C GLU A 76 18.24 -9.72 -5.93
N LEU A 77 18.33 -9.88 -7.24
CA LEU A 77 17.22 -9.79 -8.17
C LEU A 77 16.17 -10.88 -7.89
N TYR A 78 14.89 -10.49 -7.92
CA TYR A 78 13.76 -11.42 -7.89
C TYR A 78 13.22 -11.67 -9.30
N TYR A 79 12.73 -10.63 -9.98
CA TYR A 79 12.35 -10.65 -11.40
C TYR A 79 12.37 -9.25 -12.01
N LEU A 80 12.32 -9.18 -13.34
CA LEU A 80 12.19 -7.95 -14.13
C LEU A 80 10.85 -7.94 -14.85
N LYS A 81 10.19 -6.78 -14.86
CA LYS A 81 9.06 -6.50 -15.77
C LYS A 81 9.40 -5.26 -16.57
N THR A 82 9.17 -5.30 -17.89
CA THR A 82 9.43 -4.15 -18.74
C THR A 82 8.20 -3.70 -19.49
N GLU A 83 8.21 -2.44 -19.84
CA GLU A 83 7.25 -1.79 -20.71
C GLU A 83 8.05 -0.98 -21.76
N ASN A 84 8.00 -1.43 -23.01
CA ASN A 84 8.70 -0.82 -24.13
C ASN A 84 7.69 -0.10 -25.00
N ARG A 85 7.75 1.21 -25.01
CA ARG A 85 6.94 2.09 -25.87
C ARG A 85 7.80 2.72 -26.95
N ALA A 86 7.18 3.30 -27.96
CA ALA A 86 7.92 4.09 -28.94
C ALA A 86 8.73 5.18 -28.22
N GLY A 87 10.05 5.14 -28.41
CA GLY A 87 10.98 6.12 -27.84
C GLY A 87 11.33 5.96 -26.36
N LEU A 88 10.82 4.95 -25.63
CA LEU A 88 11.04 4.80 -24.19
C LEU A 88 11.09 3.34 -23.73
N SER A 89 12.18 2.99 -23.07
CA SER A 89 12.29 1.76 -22.27
C SER A 89 12.03 2.06 -20.79
N LYS A 90 11.13 1.28 -20.17
CA LYS A 90 10.84 1.30 -18.74
C LYS A 90 11.04 -0.10 -18.17
N ILE A 91 12.03 -0.27 -17.33
CA ILE A 91 12.33 -1.54 -16.65
C ILE A 91 11.98 -1.39 -15.17
N THR A 92 11.08 -2.23 -14.66
CA THR A 92 10.80 -2.33 -13.23
C THR A 92 11.61 -3.48 -12.67
N VAL A 93 12.53 -3.16 -11.76
CA VAL A 93 13.43 -4.11 -11.11
C VAL A 93 12.83 -4.50 -9.76
N TYR A 94 12.42 -5.76 -9.62
CA TYR A 94 11.93 -6.31 -8.36
C TYR A 94 13.04 -7.08 -7.68
N VAL A 95 13.31 -6.76 -6.41
CA VAL A 95 14.35 -7.43 -5.62
C VAL A 95 13.74 -8.40 -4.61
N LYS A 96 14.56 -9.35 -4.14
CA LYS A 96 14.14 -10.42 -3.21
C LYS A 96 13.49 -9.83 -1.96
N LYS A 97 12.42 -10.46 -1.50
CA LYS A 97 11.60 -9.99 -0.39
C LYS A 97 12.30 -10.02 0.96
N GLU A 98 13.34 -10.85 1.10
CA GLU A 98 14.15 -11.03 2.31
C GLU A 98 15.09 -9.85 2.61
N ILE A 99 15.30 -8.95 1.64
CA ILE A 99 16.20 -7.80 1.78
C ILE A 99 15.59 -6.79 2.74
N ARG A 100 16.41 -6.30 3.67
CA ARG A 100 16.00 -5.34 4.69
C ARG A 100 16.06 -3.90 4.19
N ALA A 101 15.32 -3.01 4.85
CA ALA A 101 15.26 -1.60 4.50
C ALA A 101 16.65 -0.91 4.54
N ASP A 102 17.51 -1.28 5.49
CA ASP A 102 18.86 -0.75 5.64
C ASP A 102 19.84 -1.19 4.53
N GLU A 103 19.53 -2.30 3.83
CA GLU A 103 20.34 -2.82 2.72
C GLU A 103 19.93 -2.22 1.35
N MET A 104 18.74 -1.60 1.27
CA MET A 104 18.14 -1.17 0.01
C MET A 104 18.99 -0.11 -0.70
N GLN A 105 19.50 0.88 0.03
CA GLN A 105 20.29 1.97 -0.57
C GLN A 105 21.54 1.44 -1.26
N GLN A 106 22.28 0.53 -0.61
CA GLN A 106 23.45 -0.10 -1.20
C GLN A 106 23.10 -0.91 -2.45
N LEU A 107 21.93 -1.54 -2.45
CA LEU A 107 21.44 -2.30 -3.59
C LEU A 107 21.10 -1.39 -4.79
N TRP A 108 20.47 -0.26 -4.54
CA TRP A 108 20.18 0.73 -5.59
C TRP A 108 21.46 1.33 -6.15
N ASP A 109 22.51 1.52 -5.34
CA ASP A 109 23.82 1.94 -5.82
C ASP A 109 24.49 0.87 -6.70
N LYS A 110 24.31 -0.42 -6.36
CA LYS A 110 24.75 -1.52 -7.23
C LYS A 110 23.98 -1.52 -8.56
N LEU A 111 22.67 -1.28 -8.54
CA LEU A 111 21.84 -1.16 -9.73
C LEU A 111 22.31 0.00 -10.62
N ARG A 112 22.52 1.19 -10.04
CA ARG A 112 23.05 2.36 -10.78
C ARG A 112 24.36 2.06 -11.47
N ARG A 113 25.29 1.39 -10.79
CA ARG A 113 26.57 0.98 -11.40
C ARG A 113 26.35 0.01 -12.57
N LYS A 114 25.52 -1.03 -12.41
CA LYS A 114 25.20 -1.99 -13.47
C LYS A 114 24.58 -1.33 -14.71
N VAL A 115 23.68 -0.39 -14.51
CA VAL A 115 23.06 0.40 -15.59
C VAL A 115 24.09 1.30 -16.26
N ASN A 116 24.97 1.96 -15.49
CA ASN A 116 26.00 2.85 -16.03
C ASN A 116 27.09 2.09 -16.81
N ASP A 117 27.47 0.88 -16.38
CA ASP A 117 28.50 0.07 -17.01
C ASP A 117 28.17 -0.30 -18.47
N VAL A 118 26.90 -0.28 -18.84
CA VAL A 118 26.43 -0.66 -20.19
C VAL A 118 25.95 0.50 -21.05
N GLN A 119 26.04 1.75 -20.56
CA GLN A 119 25.60 2.93 -21.33
C GLN A 119 26.34 3.04 -22.68
N SER A 120 27.61 2.68 -22.73
CA SER A 120 28.40 2.70 -23.96
C SER A 120 28.02 1.62 -24.98
N LYS A 121 27.25 0.61 -24.57
CA LYS A 121 26.76 -0.46 -25.46
C LYS A 121 25.38 -0.13 -26.06
N LEU A 122 24.71 0.90 -25.54
CA LEU A 122 23.43 1.35 -26.07
C LEU A 122 23.63 2.01 -27.44
N PRO A 123 22.64 1.95 -28.35
CA PRO A 123 22.71 2.57 -29.65
C PRO A 123 22.84 4.08 -29.54
N GLU A 124 23.43 4.70 -30.55
CA GLU A 124 23.56 6.15 -30.65
C GLU A 124 22.18 6.83 -30.62
N GLY A 125 22.03 7.84 -29.77
CA GLY A 125 20.74 8.51 -29.52
C GLY A 125 19.89 7.90 -28.40
N ALA A 126 20.27 6.73 -27.85
CA ALA A 126 19.62 6.18 -26.67
C ALA A 126 20.27 6.68 -25.37
N GLY A 127 19.48 6.90 -24.35
CA GLY A 127 19.95 7.29 -23.01
C GLY A 127 20.10 8.80 -22.81
N PRO A 128 20.66 9.22 -21.67
CA PRO A 128 21.14 8.38 -20.58
C PRO A 128 20.02 7.66 -19.83
N SER A 129 20.33 6.48 -19.31
CA SER A 129 19.41 5.73 -18.47
C SER A 129 19.36 6.33 -17.06
N VAL A 130 18.15 6.52 -16.52
CA VAL A 130 17.92 7.06 -15.18
C VAL A 130 17.32 5.97 -14.29
N VAL A 131 17.96 5.74 -13.13
CA VAL A 131 17.45 4.84 -12.11
C VAL A 131 16.68 5.66 -11.07
N ASN A 132 15.38 5.38 -10.94
CA ASN A 132 14.48 6.01 -9.98
C ASN A 132 14.08 4.97 -8.92
N ASP A 133 14.56 5.14 -7.71
CA ASP A 133 14.25 4.33 -6.52
C ASP A 133 13.23 5.00 -5.58
N ASP A 134 12.87 6.25 -5.84
CA ASP A 134 11.92 7.05 -5.04
C ASP A 134 10.49 7.05 -5.62
N PHE A 135 10.25 6.36 -6.74
CA PHE A 135 8.95 6.45 -7.44
C PHE A 135 7.77 5.93 -6.61
N GLY A 136 8.06 5.16 -5.58
CA GLY A 136 7.09 4.59 -4.67
C GLY A 136 6.80 5.44 -3.44
N ASP A 137 7.47 6.57 -3.24
CA ASP A 137 7.23 7.47 -2.13
C ASP A 137 5.79 7.97 -2.13
N VAL A 138 5.19 8.03 -0.94
CA VAL A 138 3.85 8.58 -0.77
C VAL A 138 3.96 10.07 -0.45
N LEU A 139 3.43 10.90 -1.36
CA LEU A 139 3.31 12.34 -1.19
C LEU A 139 1.94 12.64 -0.59
N GLY A 140 1.76 12.31 0.68
CA GLY A 140 0.47 12.22 1.35
C GLY A 140 -0.27 13.54 1.59
N VAL A 141 0.37 14.70 1.36
CA VAL A 141 -0.31 16.00 1.40
C VAL A 141 -0.28 16.58 0.00
N PHE A 142 -1.45 16.76 -0.61
CA PHE A 142 -1.59 17.16 -1.99
C PHE A 142 -2.54 18.33 -2.14
N TYR A 143 -2.00 19.45 -2.61
CA TYR A 143 -2.76 20.67 -2.92
C TYR A 143 -2.84 20.87 -4.42
N GLY A 144 -3.88 21.56 -4.87
CA GLY A 144 -4.05 22.06 -6.21
C GLY A 144 -4.07 23.59 -6.20
N LEU A 145 -3.25 24.21 -7.03
CA LEU A 145 -3.25 25.64 -7.27
C LEU A 145 -4.03 25.92 -8.56
N THR A 146 -5.13 26.62 -8.46
CA THR A 146 -5.92 27.12 -9.59
C THR A 146 -5.71 28.61 -9.76
N GLY A 147 -5.89 29.13 -10.99
CA GLY A 147 -5.77 30.55 -11.26
C GLY A 147 -6.70 30.96 -12.39
N SER A 148 -7.78 31.65 -12.05
CA SER A 148 -8.73 32.16 -13.04
C SER A 148 -8.08 33.26 -13.90
N GLY A 149 -7.94 33.02 -15.19
CA GLY A 149 -7.33 33.96 -16.13
C GLY A 149 -5.80 33.94 -16.19
N HIS A 150 -5.16 33.08 -15.42
CA HIS A 150 -3.70 32.90 -15.42
C HIS A 150 -3.25 31.75 -16.31
N SER A 151 -2.05 31.92 -16.90
CA SER A 151 -1.41 30.90 -17.73
C SER A 151 -0.78 29.77 -16.88
N TYR A 152 -0.52 28.60 -17.48
CA TYR A 152 0.23 27.52 -16.81
C TYR A 152 1.62 27.95 -16.34
N ARG A 153 2.25 28.92 -17.02
CA ARG A 153 3.55 29.48 -16.63
C ARG A 153 3.45 30.25 -15.30
N GLU A 154 2.45 31.11 -15.17
CA GLU A 154 2.21 31.85 -13.93
C GLU A 154 1.83 30.90 -12.78
N LEU A 155 0.98 29.87 -13.03
CA LEU A 155 0.68 28.83 -12.07
C LEU A 155 1.94 28.06 -11.61
N GLU A 156 2.85 27.75 -12.54
CA GLU A 156 4.11 27.06 -12.20
C GLU A 156 5.03 27.96 -11.37
N ASP A 157 5.16 29.23 -11.71
CA ASP A 157 6.03 30.18 -11.00
C ASP A 157 5.53 30.38 -9.57
N GLU A 158 4.21 30.54 -9.36
CA GLU A 158 3.63 30.64 -8.03
C GLU A 158 3.78 29.30 -7.27
N ALA A 159 3.55 28.15 -7.92
CA ALA A 159 3.77 26.84 -7.30
C ALA A 159 5.23 26.61 -6.86
N LYS A 160 6.21 27.18 -7.57
CA LYS A 160 7.64 27.15 -7.16
C LYS A 160 7.90 28.01 -5.93
N LEU A 161 7.29 29.17 -5.82
CA LEU A 161 7.40 30.02 -4.62
C LEU A 161 6.81 29.27 -3.42
N ILE A 162 5.63 28.69 -3.57
CA ILE A 162 4.98 27.86 -2.54
C ILE A 162 5.87 26.67 -2.16
N LYS A 163 6.42 25.95 -3.13
CA LYS A 163 7.35 24.83 -2.90
C LYS A 163 8.55 25.25 -2.03
N ASN A 164 9.16 26.40 -2.34
CA ASN A 164 10.34 26.88 -1.62
C ASN A 164 10.04 27.20 -0.16
N GLU A 165 8.83 27.70 0.13
CA GLU A 165 8.40 27.95 1.51
C GLU A 165 8.07 26.64 2.26
N ILE A 166 7.36 25.72 1.60
CA ILE A 166 7.01 24.44 2.20
C ILE A 166 8.26 23.62 2.55
N LEU A 167 9.32 23.67 1.74
CA LEU A 167 10.58 22.96 2.03
C LEU A 167 11.30 23.45 3.30
N LYS A 168 10.93 24.61 3.86
CA LYS A 168 11.43 25.11 5.14
C LYS A 168 10.70 24.50 6.35
N VAL A 169 9.53 23.89 6.12
CA VAL A 169 8.70 23.32 7.17
C VAL A 169 9.37 22.03 7.71
N LYS A 170 9.37 21.90 9.01
CA LYS A 170 9.93 20.71 9.69
C LYS A 170 9.20 19.43 9.23
N ASP A 171 9.96 18.35 9.10
CA ASP A 171 9.51 16.99 8.72
C ASP A 171 9.02 16.88 7.26
N VAL A 172 9.11 17.93 6.45
CA VAL A 172 8.95 17.84 4.99
C VAL A 172 10.19 17.20 4.37
N ALA A 173 10.02 16.11 3.62
CA ALA A 173 11.10 15.43 2.92
C ALA A 173 11.25 15.92 1.47
N LYS A 174 10.13 16.01 0.74
CA LYS A 174 10.13 16.27 -0.70
C LYS A 174 8.85 17.02 -1.09
N VAL A 175 8.97 17.91 -2.08
CA VAL A 175 7.83 18.60 -2.69
C VAL A 175 7.91 18.45 -4.19
N GLU A 176 6.90 17.86 -4.81
CA GLU A 176 6.78 17.70 -6.26
C GLU A 176 5.67 18.60 -6.82
N ILE A 177 5.94 19.20 -7.98
CA ILE A 177 4.94 19.97 -8.71
C ILE A 177 4.46 19.11 -9.90
N TYR A 178 3.14 19.04 -10.11
CA TYR A 178 2.49 18.23 -11.12
C TYR A 178 1.58 19.08 -12.02
N GLY A 179 1.40 18.70 -13.28
CA GLY A 179 0.48 19.38 -14.20
C GLY A 179 1.06 20.63 -14.84
N THR A 180 2.35 20.89 -14.66
CA THR A 180 3.06 22.00 -15.35
C THR A 180 3.22 21.69 -16.83
N GLN A 181 3.12 22.70 -17.65
CA GLN A 181 3.37 22.62 -19.09
C GLN A 181 4.78 23.13 -19.39
N THR A 182 5.54 22.40 -20.20
CA THR A 182 6.87 22.87 -20.65
C THR A 182 6.71 24.04 -21.61
N PRO A 183 7.13 25.25 -21.23
CA PRO A 183 7.05 26.37 -22.14
C PRO A 183 8.00 26.20 -23.32
N THR A 184 7.59 26.66 -24.49
CA THR A 184 8.39 26.65 -25.72
C THR A 184 8.34 28.00 -26.41
N ILE A 185 9.36 28.33 -27.22
CA ILE A 185 9.31 29.40 -28.20
C ILE A 185 9.12 28.73 -29.56
N ASP A 186 7.94 28.87 -30.12
CA ASP A 186 7.63 28.32 -31.42
C ASP A 186 7.96 29.33 -32.52
N ILE A 187 8.84 28.93 -33.46
CA ILE A 187 9.20 29.67 -34.65
C ILE A 187 8.59 28.97 -35.84
N SER A 188 7.54 29.54 -36.36
CA SER A 188 6.78 28.98 -37.44
C SER A 188 7.14 29.67 -38.76
N VAL A 189 7.47 28.87 -39.79
CA VAL A 189 7.86 29.36 -41.12
C VAL A 189 7.04 28.67 -42.20
N SER A 190 6.57 29.49 -43.15
CA SER A 190 5.83 29.00 -44.32
C SER A 190 6.79 28.56 -45.42
N PRO A 191 6.54 27.43 -46.12
CA PRO A 191 7.31 27.00 -47.27
C PRO A 191 7.37 28.04 -48.38
N SER A 192 6.31 28.82 -48.58
CA SER A 192 6.26 29.89 -49.58
C SER A 192 7.18 31.05 -49.23
N VAL A 193 7.38 31.34 -47.96
CA VAL A 193 8.34 32.36 -47.48
C VAL A 193 9.77 31.85 -47.66
N MET A 194 10.04 30.59 -47.29
CA MET A 194 11.34 29.96 -47.49
C MET A 194 11.77 29.98 -48.97
N ALA A 195 10.86 29.62 -49.86
CA ALA A 195 11.14 29.60 -51.28
C ALA A 195 11.45 31.01 -51.85
N ARG A 196 10.75 32.06 -51.38
CA ARG A 196 10.97 33.44 -51.82
C ARG A 196 12.24 34.07 -51.25
N SER A 197 12.56 33.80 -49.98
CA SER A 197 13.74 34.38 -49.33
C SER A 197 15.02 33.61 -49.61
N GLY A 198 14.95 32.42 -50.20
CA GLY A 198 16.08 31.52 -50.38
C GLY A 198 16.71 31.04 -49.07
N ILE A 199 15.91 31.02 -47.98
CA ILE A 199 16.31 30.59 -46.63
C ILE A 199 15.70 29.25 -46.37
N THR A 200 16.43 28.32 -45.74
CA THR A 200 15.95 27.00 -45.35
C THR A 200 15.87 26.88 -43.85
N MET A 201 15.14 25.87 -43.36
CA MET A 201 15.13 25.54 -41.93
C MET A 201 16.53 25.27 -41.37
N ALA A 202 17.42 24.67 -42.18
CA ALA A 202 18.81 24.43 -41.79
C ALA A 202 19.61 25.73 -41.62
N ASP A 203 19.30 26.77 -42.40
CA ASP A 203 19.95 28.07 -42.26
C ASP A 203 19.54 28.78 -40.96
N ILE A 204 18.25 28.68 -40.61
CA ILE A 204 17.71 29.15 -39.34
C ILE A 204 18.37 28.39 -38.17
N ALA A 205 18.39 27.07 -38.24
CA ALA A 205 18.97 26.22 -37.16
C ALA A 205 20.49 26.54 -36.98
N ARG A 206 21.25 26.70 -38.06
CA ARG A 206 22.66 27.10 -38.01
C ARG A 206 22.86 28.47 -37.38
N ALA A 207 22.03 29.45 -37.69
CA ALA A 207 22.09 30.77 -37.08
C ALA A 207 21.88 30.71 -35.56
N PHE A 208 20.89 29.92 -35.09
CA PHE A 208 20.68 29.66 -33.68
C PHE A 208 21.89 28.97 -33.05
N GLU A 209 22.41 27.91 -33.67
CA GLU A 209 23.56 27.17 -33.15
C GLU A 209 24.80 28.05 -33.04
N ALA A 210 25.03 28.91 -34.01
CA ALA A 210 26.19 29.82 -34.05
C ALA A 210 26.16 30.87 -32.94
N GLN A 211 24.99 31.41 -32.61
CA GLN A 211 24.83 32.49 -31.62
C GLN A 211 24.54 32.00 -30.21
N ASN A 212 23.82 30.89 -30.05
CA ASN A 212 23.33 30.42 -28.75
C ASN A 212 24.30 29.48 -28.01
N LYS A 213 25.60 29.65 -28.17
CA LYS A 213 26.65 28.90 -27.50
C LYS A 213 27.30 29.74 -26.40
N VAL A 214 27.39 29.16 -25.18
CA VAL A 214 28.27 29.70 -24.12
C VAL A 214 29.68 29.20 -24.42
N VAL A 215 30.59 30.12 -24.75
CA VAL A 215 31.98 29.79 -25.07
C VAL A 215 32.90 30.46 -24.03
N ASP A 216 33.82 29.70 -23.46
CA ASP A 216 34.84 30.25 -22.58
C ASP A 216 35.89 31.05 -23.43
N ALA A 217 35.95 32.35 -23.17
CA ALA A 217 36.91 33.25 -23.83
C ALA A 217 38.18 33.44 -22.98
N GLY A 218 38.33 32.77 -21.85
CA GLY A 218 39.47 32.85 -20.95
C GLY A 218 39.58 34.19 -20.22
N GLY A 219 40.80 34.63 -19.94
CA GLY A 219 41.09 35.89 -19.26
C GLY A 219 42.45 36.42 -19.62
N ILE A 220 42.60 37.76 -19.59
CA ILE A 220 43.85 38.51 -19.91
C ILE A 220 44.41 39.08 -18.62
N ASP A 221 45.72 38.95 -18.46
CA ASP A 221 46.43 39.53 -17.34
C ASP A 221 46.78 40.98 -17.66
N VAL A 222 46.28 41.91 -16.88
CA VAL A 222 46.49 43.35 -17.03
C VAL A 222 47.07 43.87 -15.69
N GLY A 223 48.39 44.11 -15.70
CA GLY A 223 49.12 44.50 -14.50
C GLY A 223 49.07 43.41 -13.43
N SER A 224 48.52 43.70 -12.25
CA SER A 224 48.35 42.76 -11.15
C SER A 224 46.97 42.00 -11.19
N ASN A 225 46.11 42.30 -12.16
CA ASN A 225 44.77 41.77 -12.20
C ASN A 225 44.58 40.85 -13.43
N ARG A 226 43.88 39.72 -13.21
CA ARG A 226 43.39 38.88 -14.28
C ARG A 226 41.94 39.25 -14.61
N LEU A 227 41.72 39.82 -15.77
CA LEU A 227 40.41 40.21 -16.25
C LEU A 227 39.78 39.05 -17.03
N ARG A 228 38.61 38.60 -16.59
CA ARG A 228 37.80 37.60 -17.28
C ARG A 228 37.18 38.24 -18.51
N ILE A 229 37.28 37.52 -19.64
CA ILE A 229 36.57 37.92 -20.85
C ILE A 229 35.25 37.16 -20.91
N GLU A 230 34.17 37.90 -21.10
CA GLU A 230 32.83 37.35 -21.27
C GLU A 230 32.21 37.90 -22.54
N SER A 231 31.64 37.00 -23.35
CA SER A 231 30.89 37.35 -24.53
C SER A 231 29.42 37.56 -24.22
N THR A 232 28.82 38.60 -24.84
CA THR A 232 27.37 38.78 -24.88
C THR A 232 26.80 38.16 -26.15
N GLY A 233 25.46 38.04 -26.26
CA GLY A 233 24.80 37.58 -27.48
C GLY A 233 23.97 36.30 -27.32
N ASN A 234 23.89 35.78 -26.12
CA ASN A 234 22.90 34.75 -25.82
C ASN A 234 21.49 35.36 -25.82
N PHE A 235 20.47 34.50 -26.05
CA PHE A 235 19.09 34.95 -26.06
C PHE A 235 18.54 35.03 -24.62
N TYR A 236 18.32 36.26 -24.14
CA TYR A 236 17.73 36.57 -22.85
C TYR A 236 16.37 37.29 -22.96
N SER A 237 16.00 37.69 -24.19
CA SER A 237 14.71 38.27 -24.52
C SER A 237 14.17 37.73 -25.82
N LEU A 238 12.84 37.79 -26.00
CA LEU A 238 12.23 37.44 -27.29
C LEU A 238 12.71 38.36 -28.43
N ASP A 239 13.03 39.59 -28.08
CA ASP A 239 13.55 40.55 -29.08
C ASP A 239 14.95 40.17 -29.59
N ASP A 240 15.78 39.48 -28.78
CA ASP A 240 17.05 38.93 -29.23
C ASP A 240 16.81 37.87 -30.32
N ILE A 241 15.80 37.02 -30.12
CA ILE A 241 15.40 36.02 -31.10
C ILE A 241 14.80 36.67 -32.35
N ARG A 242 13.89 37.63 -32.17
CA ARG A 242 13.25 38.37 -33.27
C ARG A 242 14.29 39.09 -34.18
N ASN A 243 15.34 39.63 -33.57
CA ASN A 243 16.39 40.36 -34.26
C ASN A 243 17.53 39.47 -34.77
N LEU A 244 17.46 38.16 -34.58
CA LEU A 244 18.45 37.25 -35.13
C LEU A 244 18.56 37.43 -36.66
N THR A 245 19.77 37.71 -37.13
CA THR A 245 20.03 37.93 -38.56
C THR A 245 20.34 36.60 -39.22
N ILE A 246 19.60 36.29 -40.28
CA ILE A 246 19.81 35.13 -41.14
C ILE A 246 20.29 35.57 -42.50
N VAL A 247 21.36 34.96 -42.96
CA VAL A 247 21.93 35.27 -44.29
C VAL A 247 21.37 34.27 -45.30
N SER A 248 20.70 34.79 -46.31
CA SER A 248 20.23 34.00 -47.45
C SER A 248 21.41 33.54 -48.30
N ARG A 249 21.20 32.53 -49.09
CA ARG A 249 22.18 32.05 -50.06
C ARG A 249 22.53 33.06 -51.11
N THR A 250 21.64 34.01 -51.39
CA THR A 250 21.89 35.14 -52.29
C THR A 250 22.73 36.23 -51.65
N GLY A 251 23.08 36.08 -50.33
CA GLY A 251 23.83 37.07 -49.56
C GLY A 251 22.96 38.18 -48.97
N GLU A 252 21.65 38.07 -49.06
CA GLU A 252 20.71 39.01 -48.44
C GLU A 252 20.53 38.69 -46.93
N HIS A 253 20.41 39.75 -46.15
CA HIS A 253 20.23 39.63 -44.70
C HIS A 253 18.75 39.85 -44.31
N PHE A 254 18.19 38.91 -43.64
CA PHE A 254 16.81 38.96 -43.11
C PHE A 254 16.83 38.90 -41.60
N ARG A 255 16.00 39.71 -40.95
CA ARG A 255 15.67 39.46 -39.50
C ARG A 255 14.71 38.28 -39.43
N LEU A 256 14.89 37.46 -38.42
CA LEU A 256 14.03 36.28 -38.21
C LEU A 256 12.54 36.65 -38.13
N ALA A 257 12.22 37.76 -37.46
CA ALA A 257 10.83 38.25 -37.32
C ALA A 257 10.19 38.65 -38.66
N ASP A 258 10.99 38.98 -39.72
CA ASP A 258 10.45 39.38 -41.00
C ASP A 258 10.01 38.19 -41.88
N ILE A 259 10.48 36.97 -41.52
CA ILE A 259 10.26 35.74 -42.30
C ILE A 259 9.58 34.64 -41.53
N THR A 260 9.38 34.81 -40.21
CA THR A 260 8.78 33.79 -39.35
C THR A 260 7.79 34.42 -38.38
N ARG A 261 6.85 33.60 -37.89
CA ARG A 261 6.01 33.93 -36.75
C ARG A 261 6.66 33.35 -35.49
N ILE A 262 6.88 34.19 -34.48
CA ILE A 262 7.52 33.80 -33.21
C ILE A 262 6.55 34.00 -32.07
N GLU A 263 6.22 32.95 -31.42
CA GLU A 263 5.20 32.91 -30.33
C GLU A 263 5.70 32.15 -29.13
N GLU A 264 5.31 32.60 -27.91
CA GLU A 264 5.42 31.76 -26.71
C GLU A 264 4.29 30.74 -26.73
N SER A 265 4.63 29.50 -26.49
CA SER A 265 3.72 28.39 -26.56
C SER A 265 4.08 27.35 -25.49
N TYR A 266 3.44 26.23 -25.54
CA TYR A 266 3.77 25.03 -24.72
C TYR A 266 4.09 23.86 -25.65
N GLN A 267 4.87 22.93 -25.13
CA GLN A 267 5.19 21.69 -25.85
C GLN A 267 3.90 20.95 -26.25
N THR A 268 3.80 20.64 -27.53
CA THR A 268 2.70 19.90 -28.14
C THR A 268 3.22 18.57 -28.69
N PRO A 269 2.61 17.38 -28.37
CA PRO A 269 1.50 17.24 -27.42
C PRO A 269 1.92 17.47 -25.96
N ALA A 270 0.97 17.89 -25.14
CA ALA A 270 1.20 18.02 -23.71
C ALA A 270 1.52 16.65 -23.08
N SER A 271 2.41 16.62 -22.08
CA SER A 271 2.77 15.38 -21.41
C SER A 271 1.79 15.00 -20.29
N ASN A 272 1.22 16.00 -19.66
CA ASN A 272 0.19 15.87 -18.61
C ASN A 272 -0.57 17.18 -18.46
N LEU A 273 -1.83 17.10 -18.07
CA LEU A 273 -2.67 18.24 -17.75
C LEU A 273 -3.42 17.97 -16.45
N MET A 274 -3.68 19.01 -15.69
CA MET A 274 -4.47 18.93 -14.48
C MET A 274 -5.55 20.00 -14.48
N ARG A 275 -6.76 19.62 -14.02
CA ARG A 275 -7.87 20.54 -13.83
C ARG A 275 -8.63 20.21 -12.56
N ILE A 276 -9.16 21.23 -11.91
CA ILE A 276 -10.02 21.12 -10.74
C ILE A 276 -11.35 21.76 -11.07
N ASN A 277 -12.43 20.99 -11.00
CA ASN A 277 -13.77 21.44 -11.36
C ASN A 277 -13.84 22.11 -12.77
N GLY A 278 -13.00 21.66 -13.70
CA GLY A 278 -12.89 22.17 -15.07
C GLY A 278 -11.93 23.36 -15.23
N GLN A 279 -11.38 23.92 -14.18
CA GLN A 279 -10.38 25.00 -14.24
C GLN A 279 -8.95 24.45 -14.34
N PRO A 280 -8.07 25.04 -15.18
CA PRO A 280 -6.66 24.70 -15.21
C PRO A 280 -6.03 24.79 -13.81
N ALA A 281 -5.20 23.81 -13.47
CA ALA A 281 -4.57 23.72 -12.17
C ALA A 281 -3.18 23.12 -12.24
N VAL A 282 -2.37 23.40 -11.21
CA VAL A 282 -1.07 22.77 -10.96
C VAL A 282 -1.10 22.13 -9.55
N GLY A 283 -0.64 20.89 -9.46
CA GLY A 283 -0.62 20.14 -8.21
C GLY A 283 0.70 20.34 -7.45
N ILE A 284 0.62 20.45 -6.12
CA ILE A 284 1.77 20.53 -5.20
C ILE A 284 1.65 19.38 -4.23
N ALA A 285 2.50 18.38 -4.37
CA ALA A 285 2.49 17.15 -3.59
C ALA A 285 3.69 17.10 -2.63
N ILE A 286 3.45 16.74 -1.39
CA ILE A 286 4.39 16.85 -0.27
C ILE A 286 4.53 15.49 0.40
N SER A 287 5.76 15.04 0.63
CA SER A 287 6.07 13.84 1.42
C SER A 287 6.65 14.19 2.78
N THR A 288 6.40 13.31 3.75
CA THR A 288 6.94 13.40 5.12
C THR A 288 8.22 12.56 5.21
N VAL A 289 9.18 12.98 6.05
CA VAL A 289 10.34 12.13 6.37
C VAL A 289 9.88 10.81 7.02
N PRO A 290 10.60 9.68 6.81
CA PRO A 290 10.13 8.34 7.22
C PRO A 290 9.75 8.20 8.70
N SER A 291 10.42 8.92 9.61
CA SER A 291 10.13 8.93 11.06
C SER A 291 9.35 10.17 11.52
N GLY A 292 8.88 11.01 10.59
CA GLY A 292 8.21 12.27 10.88
C GLY A 292 6.78 12.10 11.40
N ASN A 293 6.23 13.21 11.92
CA ASN A 293 4.84 13.28 12.32
C ASN A 293 4.02 13.95 11.19
N VAL A 294 3.31 13.14 10.40
CA VAL A 294 2.52 13.66 9.27
C VAL A 294 1.40 14.62 9.71
N VAL A 295 0.86 14.44 10.91
CA VAL A 295 -0.21 15.30 11.46
C VAL A 295 0.34 16.69 11.76
N ASP A 296 1.48 16.75 12.46
CA ASP A 296 2.11 18.03 12.83
C ASP A 296 2.70 18.73 11.58
N MET A 297 3.30 17.95 10.67
CA MET A 297 3.83 18.46 9.40
C MET A 297 2.72 19.08 8.55
N ALA A 298 1.59 18.37 8.34
CA ALA A 298 0.48 18.89 7.55
C ALA A 298 -0.15 20.13 8.17
N ALA A 299 -0.25 20.20 9.51
CA ALA A 299 -0.72 21.38 10.22
C ALA A 299 0.21 22.59 10.02
N ALA A 300 1.53 22.38 10.13
CA ALA A 300 2.52 23.42 9.90
C ALA A 300 2.57 23.89 8.43
N VAL A 301 2.43 22.96 7.48
CA VAL A 301 2.30 23.30 6.04
C VAL A 301 1.05 24.15 5.82
N LYS A 302 -0.08 23.76 6.38
CA LYS A 302 -1.33 24.50 6.25
C LYS A 302 -1.21 25.92 6.84
N GLU A 303 -0.57 26.08 7.98
CA GLU A 303 -0.29 27.37 8.60
C GLU A 303 0.60 28.25 7.70
N SER A 304 1.70 27.68 7.16
CA SER A 304 2.59 28.37 6.23
C SER A 304 1.82 28.84 4.98
N LEU A 305 0.99 27.96 4.40
CA LEU A 305 0.18 28.29 3.22
C LEU A 305 -0.87 29.37 3.52
N GLN A 306 -1.47 29.37 4.71
CA GLN A 306 -2.40 30.42 5.13
C GLN A 306 -1.69 31.78 5.27
N GLN A 307 -0.47 31.82 5.76
CA GLN A 307 0.32 33.05 5.82
C GLN A 307 0.65 33.57 4.42
N MET A 308 0.96 32.67 3.48
CA MET A 308 1.24 33.03 2.08
C MET A 308 -0.01 33.50 1.33
N SER A 309 -1.18 32.94 1.61
CA SER A 309 -2.42 33.25 0.89
C SER A 309 -2.78 34.74 0.88
N GLY A 310 -2.37 35.48 1.92
CA GLY A 310 -2.51 36.96 2.00
C GLY A 310 -1.58 37.74 1.07
N SER A 311 -0.54 37.10 0.52
CA SER A 311 0.44 37.71 -0.39
C SER A 311 0.34 37.17 -1.81
N MET A 312 -0.50 36.18 -2.06
CA MET A 312 -0.76 35.63 -3.40
C MET A 312 -1.42 36.68 -4.29
N PRO A 313 -1.09 36.73 -5.59
CA PRO A 313 -1.79 37.57 -6.56
C PRO A 313 -3.29 37.24 -6.63
N GLU A 314 -4.13 38.24 -6.97
CA GLU A 314 -5.55 38.02 -7.16
C GLU A 314 -5.83 36.97 -8.25
N GLY A 315 -6.79 36.08 -7.99
CA GLY A 315 -7.20 35.03 -8.92
C GLY A 315 -6.57 33.66 -8.68
N PHE A 316 -5.54 33.56 -7.83
CA PHE A 316 -5.02 32.28 -7.39
C PHE A 316 -5.80 31.72 -6.22
N GLU A 317 -6.13 30.44 -6.28
CA GLU A 317 -6.81 29.71 -5.20
C GLU A 317 -6.10 28.38 -4.93
N LEU A 318 -5.82 28.11 -3.67
CA LEU A 318 -5.20 26.87 -3.22
C LEU A 318 -6.27 25.94 -2.62
N VAL A 319 -6.43 24.76 -3.24
CA VAL A 319 -7.45 23.78 -2.87
C VAL A 319 -6.78 22.52 -2.34
N THR A 320 -7.28 21.97 -1.24
CA THR A 320 -6.78 20.70 -0.70
C THR A 320 -7.39 19.50 -1.45
N LEU A 321 -6.56 18.76 -2.17
CA LEU A 321 -6.96 17.57 -2.92
C LEU A 321 -6.97 16.33 -2.03
N TYR A 322 -5.91 16.14 -1.25
CA TYR A 322 -5.78 15.08 -0.28
C TYR A 322 -4.90 15.53 0.89
N ASP A 323 -5.28 15.22 2.11
CA ASP A 323 -4.55 15.58 3.33
C ASP A 323 -4.42 14.37 4.24
N GLN A 324 -3.29 13.67 4.11
CA GLN A 324 -2.96 12.52 4.96
C GLN A 324 -2.83 12.89 6.44
N GLY A 325 -2.42 14.14 6.74
CA GLY A 325 -2.35 14.61 8.12
C GLY A 325 -3.73 14.67 8.77
N TYR A 326 -4.71 15.22 8.07
CA TYR A 326 -6.10 15.24 8.52
C TYR A 326 -6.68 13.81 8.63
N GLU A 327 -6.52 12.99 7.61
CA GLU A 327 -6.98 11.58 7.60
C GLU A 327 -6.37 10.78 8.75
N SER A 328 -5.05 10.96 8.98
CA SER A 328 -4.34 10.32 10.10
C SER A 328 -4.85 10.80 11.45
N ALA A 329 -5.11 12.10 11.60
CA ALA A 329 -5.63 12.65 12.84
C ALA A 329 -7.03 12.10 13.17
N VAL A 330 -7.93 12.06 12.18
CA VAL A 330 -9.28 11.52 12.32
C VAL A 330 -9.23 10.02 12.64
N ALA A 331 -8.44 9.24 11.90
CA ALA A 331 -8.27 7.81 12.14
C ALA A 331 -7.72 7.54 13.55
N ASN A 332 -6.63 8.23 13.94
CA ASN A 332 -6.03 8.05 15.26
C ASN A 332 -6.99 8.47 16.40
N GLN A 333 -7.76 9.54 16.23
CA GLN A 333 -8.77 9.94 17.22
C GLN A 333 -9.88 8.88 17.36
N GLY A 334 -10.35 8.33 16.25
CA GLY A 334 -11.33 7.23 16.23
C GLY A 334 -10.82 5.99 16.97
N PHE A 335 -9.59 5.58 16.70
CA PHE A 335 -8.96 4.44 17.38
C PHE A 335 -8.72 4.70 18.86
N ILE A 336 -8.30 5.90 19.26
CA ILE A 336 -8.12 6.27 20.68
C ILE A 336 -9.45 6.26 21.40
N LEU A 337 -10.51 6.77 20.77
CA LEU A 337 -11.86 6.71 21.34
C LEU A 337 -12.30 5.26 21.52
N ASN A 338 -12.12 4.41 20.53
CA ASN A 338 -12.39 2.98 20.61
C ASN A 338 -11.58 2.31 21.73
N LEU A 339 -10.30 2.67 21.89
CA LEU A 339 -9.44 2.17 22.98
C LEU A 339 -9.99 2.59 24.33
N ILE A 340 -10.37 3.85 24.52
CA ILE A 340 -10.94 4.36 25.78
C ILE A 340 -12.26 3.65 26.09
N ILE A 341 -13.18 3.53 25.12
CA ILE A 341 -14.45 2.82 25.29
C ILE A 341 -14.19 1.37 25.66
N SER A 342 -13.25 0.72 25.00
CA SER A 342 -12.88 -0.68 25.30
C SER A 342 -12.29 -0.82 26.70
N VAL A 343 -11.39 0.06 27.13
CA VAL A 343 -10.85 0.07 28.51
C VAL A 343 -11.96 0.25 29.55
N LEU A 344 -12.86 1.21 29.34
CA LEU A 344 -13.99 1.46 30.23
C LEU A 344 -14.95 0.26 30.29
N THR A 345 -15.21 -0.37 29.13
CA THR A 345 -16.05 -1.56 29.04
C THR A 345 -15.43 -2.72 29.83
N VAL A 346 -14.14 -2.99 29.64
CA VAL A 346 -13.42 -4.04 30.38
C VAL A 346 -13.44 -3.77 31.88
N VAL A 347 -13.16 -2.55 32.30
CA VAL A 347 -13.20 -2.15 33.71
C VAL A 347 -14.62 -2.31 34.28
N ALA A 348 -15.67 -1.89 33.59
CA ALA A 348 -17.06 -2.04 34.00
C ALA A 348 -17.45 -3.52 34.20
N ILE A 349 -17.01 -4.39 33.30
CA ILE A 349 -17.23 -5.86 33.43
C ILE A 349 -16.52 -6.40 34.66
N LEU A 350 -15.27 -6.00 34.89
CA LEU A 350 -14.53 -6.41 36.09
C LEU A 350 -15.20 -5.92 37.40
N LEU A 351 -15.74 -4.70 37.41
CA LEU A 351 -16.51 -4.16 38.52
C LEU A 351 -17.75 -5.00 38.78
N PHE A 352 -18.44 -5.44 37.74
CA PHE A 352 -19.65 -6.27 37.85
C PHE A 352 -19.36 -7.67 38.41
N PHE A 353 -18.34 -8.36 37.85
CA PHE A 353 -18.05 -9.75 38.22
C PHE A 353 -17.30 -9.93 39.56
N ILE A 354 -16.37 -8.98 39.89
CA ILE A 354 -15.46 -9.13 41.05
C ILE A 354 -15.77 -8.12 42.16
N GLY A 355 -16.61 -7.15 41.84
CA GLY A 355 -16.95 -6.05 42.75
C GLY A 355 -16.02 -4.85 42.64
N PHE A 356 -16.46 -3.69 43.11
CA PHE A 356 -15.89 -2.39 42.84
C PHE A 356 -14.38 -2.30 43.18
N LYS A 357 -13.95 -2.65 44.36
CA LYS A 357 -12.54 -2.51 44.78
C LYS A 357 -11.59 -3.42 44.04
N ASN A 358 -11.96 -4.67 43.81
CA ASN A 358 -11.11 -5.65 43.17
C ASN A 358 -11.11 -5.45 41.65
N GLY A 359 -12.27 -5.08 41.07
CA GLY A 359 -12.38 -4.77 39.65
C GLY A 359 -11.53 -3.57 39.24
N LEU A 360 -11.56 -2.47 40.01
CA LEU A 360 -10.74 -1.30 39.77
C LEU A 360 -9.23 -1.61 39.88
N LEU A 361 -8.85 -2.46 40.84
CA LEU A 361 -7.49 -2.89 41.06
C LEU A 361 -6.92 -3.68 39.88
N ILE A 362 -7.69 -4.62 39.34
CA ILE A 362 -7.31 -5.41 38.18
C ILE A 362 -7.29 -4.54 36.93
N GLY A 363 -8.32 -3.69 36.76
CA GLY A 363 -8.41 -2.75 35.63
C GLY A 363 -7.26 -1.75 35.57
N SER A 364 -6.71 -1.32 36.72
CA SER A 364 -5.56 -0.45 36.75
C SER A 364 -4.31 -1.10 36.12
N GLY A 365 -4.14 -2.42 36.26
CA GLY A 365 -3.04 -3.17 35.65
C GLY A 365 -3.06 -3.11 34.12
N LEU A 366 -4.26 -3.05 33.52
CA LEU A 366 -4.43 -2.83 32.09
C LEU A 366 -3.84 -1.48 31.67
N VAL A 367 -4.20 -0.39 32.38
CA VAL A 367 -3.74 0.96 32.10
C VAL A 367 -2.21 1.04 32.20
N PHE A 368 -1.60 0.50 33.25
CA PHE A 368 -0.14 0.48 33.40
C PHE A 368 0.54 -0.31 32.28
N SER A 369 -0.04 -1.41 31.83
CA SER A 369 0.50 -2.18 30.71
C SER A 369 0.48 -1.40 29.40
N ILE A 370 -0.61 -0.68 29.12
CA ILE A 370 -0.73 0.19 27.92
C ILE A 370 0.33 1.29 27.98
N PHE A 371 0.44 2.03 29.09
CA PHE A 371 1.43 3.12 29.21
C PHE A 371 2.89 2.62 29.12
N ALA A 372 3.19 1.46 29.72
CA ALA A 372 4.51 0.84 29.58
C ALA A 372 4.80 0.45 28.11
N THR A 373 3.78 -0.01 27.38
CA THR A 373 3.90 -0.33 25.96
C THR A 373 4.18 0.93 25.13
N LEU A 374 3.50 2.05 25.40
CA LEU A 374 3.76 3.33 24.72
C LEU A 374 5.20 3.81 24.95
N ILE A 375 5.76 3.64 26.17
CA ILE A 375 7.17 3.98 26.44
C ILE A 375 8.12 3.16 25.55
N VAL A 376 7.88 1.86 25.43
CA VAL A 376 8.74 1.01 24.58
C VAL A 376 8.56 1.36 23.11
N MET A 377 7.34 1.62 22.65
CA MET A 377 7.09 2.07 21.28
C MET A 377 7.89 3.34 20.95
N LEU A 378 7.90 4.33 21.85
CA LEU A 378 8.72 5.53 21.69
C LEU A 378 10.23 5.22 21.62
N CYS A 379 10.71 4.29 22.44
CA CYS A 379 12.14 3.90 22.46
C CYS A 379 12.57 3.07 21.23
N THR A 380 11.61 2.46 20.54
CA THR A 380 11.84 1.62 19.35
C THR A 380 11.37 2.27 18.05
N ASP A 381 11.07 3.58 18.08
CA ASP A 381 10.58 4.39 16.95
C ASP A 381 9.36 3.81 16.25
N ILE A 382 8.49 3.08 16.99
CA ILE A 382 7.20 2.60 16.47
C ILE A 382 6.18 3.71 16.62
N ALA A 383 5.72 4.26 15.48
CA ALA A 383 4.71 5.34 15.45
C ALA A 383 3.32 4.86 15.91
N LEU A 384 2.50 5.82 16.35
CA LEU A 384 1.06 5.62 16.51
C LEU A 384 0.43 5.58 15.12
N GLN A 385 -0.10 4.44 14.74
CA GLN A 385 -0.76 4.21 13.45
C GLN A 385 -1.78 3.06 13.59
N ARG A 386 -2.61 2.83 12.56
CA ARG A 386 -3.72 1.87 12.62
C ARG A 386 -3.33 0.51 13.19
N MET A 387 -2.19 -0.08 12.74
CA MET A 387 -1.77 -1.43 13.15
C MET A 387 -1.32 -1.46 14.62
N SER A 388 -0.58 -0.45 15.08
CA SER A 388 -0.12 -0.37 16.47
C SER A 388 -1.28 -0.12 17.45
N LEU A 389 -2.26 0.71 17.08
CA LEU A 389 -3.45 0.98 17.90
C LEU A 389 -4.40 -0.24 17.93
N ALA A 390 -4.64 -0.88 16.78
CA ALA A 390 -5.39 -2.14 16.73
C ALA A 390 -4.72 -3.23 17.58
N ALA A 391 -3.39 -3.31 17.57
CA ALA A 391 -2.63 -4.23 18.40
C ALA A 391 -2.87 -4.02 19.91
N ILE A 392 -2.92 -2.77 20.38
CA ILE A 392 -3.22 -2.45 21.78
C ILE A 392 -4.66 -2.89 22.13
N ILE A 393 -5.64 -2.66 21.24
CA ILE A 393 -7.03 -3.08 21.45
C ILE A 393 -7.14 -4.61 21.51
N ILE A 394 -6.47 -5.33 20.60
CA ILE A 394 -6.43 -6.80 20.61
C ILE A 394 -5.77 -7.32 21.90
N ALA A 395 -4.60 -6.74 22.23
CA ALA A 395 -3.86 -7.13 23.44
C ALA A 395 -4.68 -6.89 24.70
N MET A 396 -5.50 -5.82 24.74
CA MET A 396 -6.25 -5.40 25.92
C MET A 396 -7.12 -6.52 26.49
N GLY A 397 -7.80 -7.28 25.66
CA GLY A 397 -8.55 -8.45 26.11
C GLY A 397 -7.68 -9.48 26.83
N MET A 398 -6.45 -9.67 26.36
CA MET A 398 -5.50 -10.64 26.93
C MET A 398 -4.69 -10.08 28.11
N LEU A 399 -4.58 -8.74 28.24
CA LEU A 399 -3.76 -8.07 29.26
C LEU A 399 -4.32 -8.28 30.66
N VAL A 400 -5.64 -8.33 30.78
CA VAL A 400 -6.33 -8.45 32.07
C VAL A 400 -6.23 -9.87 32.65
N ASP A 401 -6.11 -10.88 31.81
CA ASP A 401 -6.16 -12.29 32.19
C ASP A 401 -5.14 -12.69 33.27
N ASN A 402 -3.89 -12.21 33.13
CA ASN A 402 -2.83 -12.52 34.08
C ASN A 402 -3.17 -11.98 35.47
N ALA A 403 -3.68 -10.77 35.54
CA ALA A 403 -4.09 -10.12 36.79
C ALA A 403 -5.33 -10.79 37.38
N ILE A 404 -6.30 -11.23 36.55
CA ILE A 404 -7.47 -11.99 36.99
C ILE A 404 -7.04 -13.27 37.68
N VAL A 405 -6.19 -14.10 37.06
CA VAL A 405 -5.76 -15.39 37.60
C VAL A 405 -5.00 -15.24 38.94
N VAL A 406 -4.08 -14.29 39.01
CA VAL A 406 -3.30 -14.01 40.24
C VAL A 406 -4.22 -13.49 41.35
N SER A 407 -5.12 -12.55 41.02
CA SER A 407 -6.05 -11.97 42.01
C SER A 407 -7.05 -12.98 42.51
N ASP A 408 -7.68 -13.76 41.62
CA ASP A 408 -8.65 -14.81 42.00
C ASP A 408 -8.00 -15.89 42.89
N SER A 409 -6.80 -16.36 42.51
CA SER A 409 -6.02 -17.32 43.31
C SER A 409 -5.66 -16.75 44.69
N ALA A 410 -5.28 -15.48 44.79
CA ALA A 410 -5.01 -14.83 46.07
C ALA A 410 -6.26 -14.70 46.94
N LEU A 411 -7.42 -14.34 46.35
CA LEU A 411 -8.70 -14.22 47.03
C LEU A 411 -9.20 -15.58 47.54
N VAL A 412 -9.12 -16.62 46.71
CA VAL A 412 -9.48 -18.00 47.12
C VAL A 412 -8.61 -18.47 48.27
N ASN A 413 -7.31 -18.24 48.24
CA ASN A 413 -6.39 -18.60 49.33
C ASN A 413 -6.73 -17.84 50.62
N MET A 414 -7.12 -16.57 50.55
CA MET A 414 -7.55 -15.77 51.68
C MET A 414 -8.91 -16.31 52.27
N GLN A 415 -9.84 -16.68 51.39
CA GLN A 415 -11.11 -17.27 51.77
C GLN A 415 -10.97 -18.67 52.42
N ARG A 416 -9.88 -19.40 52.09
CA ARG A 416 -9.45 -20.64 52.76
C ARG A 416 -8.77 -20.39 54.12
N GLY A 417 -8.72 -19.16 54.62
CA GLY A 417 -8.21 -18.80 55.93
C GLY A 417 -6.71 -18.44 56.00
N MET A 418 -6.02 -18.41 54.89
CA MET A 418 -4.59 -18.06 54.87
C MET A 418 -4.35 -16.60 55.25
N ARG A 419 -3.23 -16.30 55.92
CA ARG A 419 -2.79 -14.92 56.18
C ARG A 419 -2.57 -14.20 54.85
N LYS A 420 -3.04 -12.95 54.71
CA LYS A 420 -3.05 -12.15 53.49
C LYS A 420 -1.72 -12.21 52.71
N ARG A 421 -0.59 -11.95 53.36
CA ARG A 421 0.73 -11.95 52.71
C ARG A 421 1.13 -13.35 52.20
N VAL A 422 0.77 -14.41 52.97
CA VAL A 422 1.07 -15.81 52.60
C VAL A 422 0.19 -16.22 51.40
N ALA A 423 -1.09 -15.84 51.43
CA ALA A 423 -2.03 -16.10 50.34
C ALA A 423 -1.57 -15.48 49.02
N ILE A 424 -1.14 -14.20 49.04
CA ILE A 424 -0.59 -13.51 47.89
C ILE A 424 0.68 -14.20 47.39
N MET A 425 1.63 -14.48 48.27
CA MET A 425 2.90 -15.14 47.90
C MET A 425 2.68 -16.52 47.30
N ARG A 426 1.76 -17.32 47.87
CA ARG A 426 1.39 -18.65 47.35
C ARG A 426 0.72 -18.54 45.96
N ALA A 427 -0.21 -17.59 45.79
CA ALA A 427 -0.83 -17.32 44.48
C ALA A 427 0.19 -16.97 43.43
N CYS A 428 1.07 -16.01 43.69
CA CYS A 428 2.13 -15.65 42.75
C CYS A 428 3.11 -16.79 42.44
N SER A 429 3.45 -17.62 43.44
CA SER A 429 4.41 -18.73 43.23
C SER A 429 3.83 -19.87 42.39
N SER A 430 2.57 -20.16 42.53
CA SER A 430 1.91 -21.21 41.76
C SER A 430 1.59 -20.82 40.34
N THR A 431 1.27 -19.53 40.10
CA THR A 431 0.81 -19.06 38.77
C THR A 431 1.89 -18.42 37.92
N ALA A 432 3.02 -17.97 38.50
CA ALA A 432 4.02 -17.19 37.74
C ALA A 432 4.57 -17.90 36.51
N LEU A 433 4.98 -19.17 36.61
CA LEU A 433 5.60 -19.92 35.51
C LEU A 433 4.55 -20.37 34.48
N PRO A 434 3.38 -20.92 34.85
CA PRO A 434 2.34 -21.22 33.88
C PRO A 434 1.84 -20.00 33.09
N LEU A 435 1.67 -18.85 33.75
CA LEU A 435 1.29 -17.60 33.08
C LEU A 435 2.37 -17.06 32.14
N LEU A 436 3.67 -17.16 32.52
CA LEU A 436 4.77 -16.79 31.63
C LEU A 436 4.75 -17.66 30.37
N ALA A 437 4.70 -18.98 30.55
CA ALA A 437 4.66 -19.91 29.42
C ALA A 437 3.47 -19.64 28.51
N ALA A 438 2.29 -19.42 29.07
CA ALA A 438 1.07 -19.08 28.32
C ALA A 438 1.20 -17.73 27.59
N THR A 439 1.83 -16.73 28.20
CA THR A 439 2.10 -15.43 27.60
C THR A 439 3.07 -15.54 26.43
N VAL A 440 4.21 -16.27 26.62
CA VAL A 440 5.17 -16.50 25.54
C VAL A 440 4.55 -17.28 24.39
N ILE A 441 3.74 -18.30 24.67
CA ILE A 441 3.02 -19.06 23.65
C ILE A 441 2.07 -18.14 22.86
N ALA A 442 1.32 -17.27 23.55
CA ALA A 442 0.43 -16.33 22.89
C ALA A 442 1.19 -15.35 21.96
N ILE A 443 2.41 -14.96 22.31
CA ILE A 443 3.27 -14.16 21.43
C ILE A 443 3.75 -14.99 20.23
N LEU A 444 4.15 -16.24 20.45
CA LEU A 444 4.65 -17.15 19.43
C LEU A 444 3.61 -17.48 18.34
N THR A 445 2.32 -17.41 18.64
CA THR A 445 1.27 -17.62 17.62
C THR A 445 1.31 -16.55 16.52
N PHE A 446 1.81 -15.36 16.81
CA PHE A 446 1.98 -14.28 15.83
C PHE A 446 3.35 -14.30 15.10
N LEU A 447 4.28 -15.15 15.54
CA LEU A 447 5.64 -15.21 15.01
C LEU A 447 5.71 -15.46 13.49
N PRO A 448 4.84 -16.30 12.88
CA PRO A 448 4.84 -16.49 11.42
C PRO A 448 4.61 -15.20 10.65
N ILE A 449 3.79 -14.28 11.16
CA ILE A 449 3.56 -12.97 10.55
C ILE A 449 4.82 -12.10 10.65
N TYR A 450 5.45 -12.08 11.83
CA TYR A 450 6.64 -11.25 12.08
C TYR A 450 7.83 -11.63 11.20
N PHE A 451 8.04 -12.92 10.96
CA PHE A 451 9.13 -13.41 10.11
C PHE A 451 8.79 -13.46 8.61
N SER A 452 7.55 -13.15 8.23
CA SER A 452 7.18 -13.10 6.82
C SER A 452 7.93 -11.96 6.12
N PRO A 453 8.75 -12.24 5.09
CA PRO A 453 9.49 -11.21 4.37
C PRO A 453 8.62 -10.44 3.37
N HIS A 454 7.36 -10.79 3.25
CA HIS A 454 6.40 -10.13 2.38
C HIS A 454 6.01 -8.73 2.94
N ILE A 455 5.61 -7.80 2.05
CA ILE A 455 5.14 -6.45 2.44
C ILE A 455 4.05 -6.51 3.51
N THR A 456 3.13 -7.47 3.43
CA THR A 456 2.10 -7.68 4.46
C THR A 456 2.68 -8.05 5.82
N GLY A 457 3.80 -8.78 5.87
CA GLY A 457 4.53 -9.06 7.10
C GLY A 457 5.17 -7.80 7.70
N GLU A 458 5.74 -6.94 6.87
CA GLU A 458 6.29 -5.64 7.30
C GLU A 458 5.18 -4.72 7.86
N LEU A 459 4.05 -4.61 7.17
CA LEU A 459 2.89 -3.83 7.62
C LEU A 459 2.36 -4.28 8.98
N LEU A 460 2.32 -5.59 9.25
CA LEU A 460 1.88 -6.14 10.54
C LEU A 460 2.98 -6.35 11.56
N SER A 461 4.23 -6.07 11.25
CA SER A 461 5.35 -6.24 12.18
C SER A 461 5.16 -5.45 13.48
N SER A 462 4.71 -4.21 13.37
CA SER A 462 4.37 -3.34 14.50
C SER A 462 3.26 -3.92 15.37
N LEU A 463 2.23 -4.57 14.76
CA LEU A 463 1.17 -5.25 15.49
C LEU A 463 1.74 -6.37 16.37
N VAL A 464 2.63 -7.20 15.84
CA VAL A 464 3.23 -8.32 16.57
C VAL A 464 4.11 -7.84 17.73
N ILE A 465 4.94 -6.81 17.48
CA ILE A 465 5.82 -6.22 18.50
C ILE A 465 4.99 -5.63 19.64
N VAL A 466 3.97 -4.82 19.31
CA VAL A 466 3.13 -4.13 20.28
C VAL A 466 2.33 -5.14 21.13
N ILE A 467 1.75 -6.18 20.52
CA ILE A 467 1.10 -7.27 21.27
C ILE A 467 2.11 -7.95 22.20
N GLY A 468 3.29 -8.30 21.69
CA GLY A 468 4.31 -9.00 22.44
C GLY A 468 4.78 -8.21 23.67
N VAL A 469 5.10 -6.94 23.50
CA VAL A 469 5.51 -6.02 24.56
C VAL A 469 4.39 -5.85 25.58
N SER A 470 3.15 -5.60 25.12
CA SER A 470 1.99 -5.42 25.98
C SER A 470 1.75 -6.64 26.88
N LEU A 471 1.76 -7.84 26.30
CA LEU A 471 1.54 -9.09 27.04
C LEU A 471 2.65 -9.37 28.05
N MET A 472 3.92 -9.07 27.73
CA MET A 472 5.03 -9.20 28.68
C MET A 472 4.86 -8.25 29.86
N PHE A 473 4.49 -6.99 29.64
CA PHE A 473 4.21 -6.05 30.73
C PHE A 473 3.01 -6.47 31.56
N SER A 474 1.96 -7.02 30.95
CA SER A 474 0.83 -7.60 31.69
C SER A 474 1.28 -8.67 32.68
N TRP A 475 2.19 -9.59 32.27
CA TRP A 475 2.74 -10.60 33.16
C TRP A 475 3.59 -9.96 34.28
N VAL A 476 4.42 -8.96 33.98
CA VAL A 476 5.22 -8.24 34.99
C VAL A 476 4.30 -7.55 36.01
N PHE A 477 3.28 -6.81 35.57
CA PHE A 477 2.37 -6.09 36.47
C PHE A 477 1.45 -7.03 37.25
N ALA A 478 1.08 -8.17 36.68
CA ALA A 478 0.36 -9.21 37.41
C ALA A 478 1.14 -9.78 38.62
N LEU A 479 2.49 -9.74 38.55
CA LEU A 479 3.38 -10.20 39.64
C LEU A 479 3.97 -9.07 40.50
N THR A 480 3.76 -7.83 40.17
CA THR A 480 4.30 -6.67 40.91
C THR A 480 3.19 -5.75 41.41
N GLN A 481 2.46 -5.10 40.49
CA GLN A 481 1.40 -4.15 40.81
C GLN A 481 0.17 -4.84 41.46
N THR A 482 -0.31 -5.92 40.85
CA THR A 482 -1.53 -6.61 41.35
C THR A 482 -1.36 -7.14 42.77
N PRO A 483 -0.27 -7.87 43.14
CA PRO A 483 -0.01 -8.28 44.53
C PRO A 483 0.12 -7.11 45.52
N PHE A 484 0.78 -6.03 45.09
CA PHE A 484 0.91 -4.80 45.88
C PHE A 484 -0.43 -4.17 46.18
N PHE A 485 -1.29 -4.00 45.18
CA PHE A 485 -2.61 -3.44 45.37
C PHE A 485 -3.55 -4.33 46.17
N ILE A 486 -3.47 -5.66 45.96
CA ILE A 486 -4.22 -6.59 46.82
C ILE A 486 -3.80 -6.42 48.29
N GLN A 487 -2.46 -6.26 48.55
CA GLN A 487 -1.95 -6.08 49.90
C GLN A 487 -2.45 -4.80 50.57
N GLU A 488 -2.55 -3.68 49.82
CA GLU A 488 -2.93 -2.38 50.34
C GLU A 488 -4.45 -2.21 50.43
N PHE A 489 -5.22 -2.55 49.41
CA PHE A 489 -6.60 -2.13 49.25
C PHE A 489 -7.63 -3.22 49.53
N VAL A 490 -7.29 -4.52 49.48
CA VAL A 490 -8.24 -5.58 49.72
C VAL A 490 -8.33 -5.92 51.24
N ARG A 491 -9.53 -5.96 51.79
CA ARG A 491 -9.75 -6.36 53.19
C ARG A 491 -9.63 -7.87 53.33
N ARG A 492 -9.17 -8.32 54.50
CA ARG A 492 -9.17 -9.75 54.85
C ARG A 492 -10.63 -10.18 55.16
N PRO A 493 -11.11 -11.32 54.63
CA PRO A 493 -12.42 -11.86 54.98
C PRO A 493 -12.53 -12.05 56.50
N GLN A 494 -13.70 -11.75 57.07
CA GLN A 494 -13.97 -11.98 58.47
C GLN A 494 -14.18 -13.48 58.70
N PRO A 495 -13.95 -14.02 59.91
CA PRO A 495 -14.14 -15.45 60.20
C PRO A 495 -15.52 -16.00 59.84
N GLU A 496 -16.55 -15.17 59.90
CA GLU A 496 -17.94 -15.51 59.56
C GLU A 496 -18.17 -15.61 58.04
N GLU A 497 -17.29 -14.99 57.22
CA GLU A 497 -17.31 -15.04 55.77
C GLU A 497 -16.49 -16.20 55.18
N LEU A 498 -15.79 -16.98 56.02
CA LEU A 498 -15.00 -18.14 55.65
C LEU A 498 -15.93 -19.31 55.28
N LYS A 499 -16.30 -19.40 53.98
CA LYS A 499 -17.14 -20.48 53.47
C LYS A 499 -16.32 -21.76 53.28
N SER A 500 -16.74 -22.85 53.86
CA SER A 500 -16.17 -24.19 53.65
C SER A 500 -16.40 -24.73 52.23
N THR A 501 -17.42 -24.21 51.53
CA THR A 501 -17.87 -24.60 50.18
C THR A 501 -17.99 -23.38 49.28
N LEU A 502 -16.87 -23.06 48.59
CA LEU A 502 -16.73 -21.86 47.73
C LEU A 502 -17.51 -21.93 46.41
N PHE A 503 -17.88 -23.15 45.96
CA PHE A 503 -18.47 -23.39 44.64
C PHE A 503 -19.76 -24.22 44.71
N ASP A 504 -20.66 -23.98 45.67
CA ASP A 504 -21.92 -24.74 45.89
C ASP A 504 -23.19 -23.96 45.46
N GLY A 505 -23.09 -22.93 44.67
CA GLY A 505 -24.21 -22.20 44.11
C GLY A 505 -25.02 -23.03 43.09
N LYS A 506 -26.31 -22.69 42.89
CA LYS A 506 -27.22 -23.36 41.93
C LYS A 506 -26.61 -23.50 40.52
N TYR A 507 -25.90 -22.47 40.04
CA TYR A 507 -25.22 -22.45 38.73
C TYR A 507 -24.03 -23.42 38.69
N TYR A 508 -23.21 -23.48 39.74
CA TYR A 508 -22.07 -24.39 39.80
C TYR A 508 -22.54 -25.86 39.88
N ASN A 509 -23.62 -26.14 40.58
CA ASN A 509 -24.19 -27.48 40.66
C ASN A 509 -24.81 -27.93 39.34
N MET A 510 -25.46 -27.03 38.61
CA MET A 510 -25.96 -27.32 37.27
C MET A 510 -24.79 -27.59 36.30
N PHE A 511 -23.75 -26.79 36.34
CA PHE A 511 -22.54 -26.97 35.49
C PHE A 511 -21.82 -28.29 35.87
N ARG A 512 -21.72 -28.62 37.15
CA ARG A 512 -21.14 -29.89 37.62
C ARG A 512 -21.92 -31.09 37.06
N ARG A 513 -23.26 -31.02 37.04
CA ARG A 513 -24.11 -32.07 36.44
C ARG A 513 -23.87 -32.19 34.94
N SER A 514 -23.74 -31.08 34.22
CA SER A 514 -23.43 -31.07 32.80
C SER A 514 -22.06 -31.69 32.51
N LEU A 515 -21.02 -31.37 33.31
CA LEU A 515 -19.70 -31.98 33.19
C LEU A 515 -19.74 -33.50 33.46
N HIS A 516 -20.49 -33.95 34.46
CA HIS A 516 -20.67 -35.40 34.70
C HIS A 516 -21.27 -36.09 33.48
N TRP A 517 -22.27 -35.46 32.83
CA TRP A 517 -22.91 -36.02 31.63
C TRP A 517 -21.94 -36.09 30.46
N VAL A 518 -21.18 -35.01 30.20
CA VAL A 518 -20.18 -34.92 29.11
C VAL A 518 -19.07 -35.95 29.32
N ILE A 519 -18.52 -36.08 30.52
CA ILE A 519 -17.44 -37.04 30.81
C ILE A 519 -17.96 -38.47 30.72
N LYS A 520 -19.20 -38.74 31.13
CA LYS A 520 -19.84 -40.05 30.98
C LYS A 520 -20.00 -40.46 29.52
N HIS A 521 -20.39 -39.52 28.66
CA HIS A 521 -20.59 -39.74 27.24
C HIS A 521 -19.44 -39.18 26.39
N ARG A 522 -18.20 -39.25 26.90
CA ARG A 522 -16.99 -38.60 26.29
C ARG A 522 -16.79 -38.93 24.82
N TYR A 523 -17.07 -40.16 24.36
CA TYR A 523 -16.93 -40.56 22.95
C TYR A 523 -17.97 -39.85 22.08
N ALA A 524 -19.22 -39.79 22.53
CA ALA A 524 -20.26 -39.04 21.80
C ALA A 524 -19.98 -37.54 21.75
N THR A 525 -19.47 -36.96 22.84
CA THR A 525 -19.06 -35.54 22.86
C THR A 525 -17.96 -35.25 21.85
N ILE A 526 -16.92 -36.10 21.81
CA ILE A 526 -15.80 -35.89 20.83
C ILE A 526 -16.30 -36.11 19.41
N ALA A 527 -17.14 -37.13 19.15
CA ALA A 527 -17.72 -37.36 17.83
C ALA A 527 -18.57 -36.17 17.35
N CYS A 528 -19.38 -35.59 18.24
CA CYS A 528 -20.17 -34.40 17.97
C CYS A 528 -19.25 -33.18 17.62
N MET A 529 -18.13 -33.01 18.36
CA MET A 529 -17.17 -31.93 18.08
C MET A 529 -16.45 -32.11 16.73
N VAL A 530 -16.07 -33.33 16.39
CA VAL A 530 -15.48 -33.62 15.07
C VAL A 530 -16.50 -33.37 13.97
N LEU A 531 -17.75 -33.73 14.15
CA LEU A 531 -18.83 -33.46 13.19
C LEU A 531 -19.01 -31.94 13.00
N LEU A 532 -19.08 -31.18 14.10
CA LEU A 532 -19.16 -29.70 14.02
C LEU A 532 -17.96 -29.09 13.33
N LEU A 533 -16.76 -29.63 13.56
CA LEU A 533 -15.55 -29.17 12.87
C LEU A 533 -15.63 -29.42 11.36
N VAL A 534 -16.09 -30.61 10.95
CA VAL A 534 -16.28 -30.93 9.51
C VAL A 534 -17.32 -30.02 8.87
N LEU A 535 -18.45 -29.80 9.56
CA LEU A 535 -19.49 -28.86 9.10
C LEU A 535 -18.96 -27.43 9.00
N SER A 536 -18.17 -27.01 9.96
CA SER A 536 -17.51 -25.70 9.95
C SER A 536 -16.54 -25.58 8.76
N ALA A 537 -15.67 -26.57 8.57
CA ALA A 537 -14.75 -26.58 7.42
C ALA A 537 -15.50 -26.53 6.07
N TRP A 538 -16.62 -27.24 5.96
CA TRP A 538 -17.49 -27.17 4.78
C TRP A 538 -18.11 -25.78 4.61
N SER A 539 -18.51 -25.12 5.69
CA SER A 539 -19.15 -23.81 5.65
C SER A 539 -18.20 -22.67 5.19
N PHE A 540 -16.87 -22.86 5.30
CA PHE A 540 -15.88 -21.92 4.74
C PHE A 540 -15.99 -21.75 3.22
N LYS A 541 -16.66 -22.67 2.51
CA LYS A 541 -16.96 -22.52 1.08
C LYS A 541 -17.90 -21.33 0.79
N PHE A 542 -18.75 -20.99 1.75
CA PHE A 542 -19.75 -19.91 1.61
C PHE A 542 -19.27 -18.56 2.12
N ILE A 543 -18.08 -18.49 2.71
CA ILE A 543 -17.50 -17.25 3.23
C ILE A 543 -16.71 -16.59 2.11
N PRO A 544 -17.03 -15.32 1.75
CA PRO A 544 -16.27 -14.59 0.74
C PRO A 544 -14.79 -14.46 1.16
N LYS A 545 -13.89 -14.56 0.20
CA LYS A 545 -12.44 -14.47 0.43
C LYS A 545 -11.90 -13.23 -0.25
N VAL A 546 -11.59 -12.21 0.54
CA VAL A 546 -10.98 -10.96 0.10
C VAL A 546 -9.68 -10.78 0.87
N PHE A 547 -8.57 -10.55 0.16
CA PHE A 547 -7.26 -10.49 0.80
C PHE A 547 -7.14 -9.30 1.75
N VAL A 548 -7.43 -8.11 1.26
CA VAL A 548 -7.46 -6.86 2.04
C VAL A 548 -8.74 -6.10 1.69
N PRO A 549 -9.53 -5.67 2.67
CA PRO A 549 -10.77 -4.95 2.41
C PRO A 549 -10.51 -3.53 1.90
N ALA A 550 -11.44 -3.00 1.10
CA ALA A 550 -11.45 -1.61 0.71
C ALA A 550 -11.77 -0.71 1.91
N LEU A 551 -11.20 0.50 1.92
CA LEU A 551 -11.43 1.50 2.96
C LEU A 551 -12.61 2.40 2.62
N ASP A 552 -13.33 2.84 3.63
CA ASP A 552 -14.33 3.91 3.50
C ASP A 552 -13.67 5.27 3.75
N LYS A 553 -13.29 5.93 2.65
CA LYS A 553 -12.79 7.30 2.65
C LYS A 553 -13.76 8.24 1.94
N GLN A 554 -13.62 9.53 2.19
CA GLN A 554 -14.37 10.57 1.47
C GLN A 554 -14.00 10.64 -0.02
N TYR A 555 -12.98 9.90 -0.44
CA TYR A 555 -12.38 9.93 -1.75
C TYR A 555 -12.52 8.59 -2.46
N PHE A 556 -12.65 8.64 -3.79
CA PHE A 556 -12.46 7.51 -4.67
C PHE A 556 -11.89 7.98 -6.01
N THR A 557 -11.35 7.07 -6.81
CA THR A 557 -10.80 7.38 -8.13
C THR A 557 -11.62 6.74 -9.24
N VAL A 558 -11.63 7.42 -10.39
CA VAL A 558 -12.16 6.89 -11.64
C VAL A 558 -11.02 6.93 -12.65
N ASP A 559 -10.51 5.75 -13.01
CA ASP A 559 -9.47 5.60 -14.03
C ASP A 559 -10.12 5.30 -15.37
N VAL A 560 -9.69 6.00 -16.41
CA VAL A 560 -10.27 5.93 -17.74
C VAL A 560 -9.19 5.78 -18.79
N TRP A 561 -9.33 4.79 -19.66
CA TRP A 561 -8.48 4.59 -20.83
C TRP A 561 -9.33 4.66 -22.09
N LEU A 562 -8.96 5.55 -22.99
CA LEU A 562 -9.43 5.55 -24.37
C LEU A 562 -8.67 4.47 -25.16
N PRO A 563 -9.14 4.09 -26.36
CA PRO A 563 -8.36 3.25 -27.26
C PRO A 563 -6.94 3.79 -27.49
N GLU A 564 -5.97 2.91 -27.63
CA GLU A 564 -4.61 3.27 -27.94
C GLU A 564 -4.56 4.06 -29.26
N GLY A 565 -3.71 5.08 -29.32
CA GLY A 565 -3.66 6.02 -30.43
C GLY A 565 -4.54 7.26 -30.26
N SER A 566 -5.36 7.34 -29.19
CA SER A 566 -6.12 8.56 -28.89
C SER A 566 -5.17 9.70 -28.46
N ASN A 567 -5.46 10.92 -28.92
CA ASN A 567 -4.68 12.09 -28.53
C ASN A 567 -5.10 12.61 -27.15
N ILE A 568 -4.24 13.39 -26.53
CA ILE A 568 -4.48 13.89 -25.16
C ILE A 568 -5.63 14.89 -25.08
N ASP A 569 -5.94 15.60 -26.17
CA ASP A 569 -7.03 16.59 -26.21
C ASP A 569 -8.39 15.90 -26.16
N GLU A 570 -8.57 14.79 -26.91
CA GLU A 570 -9.78 13.98 -26.84
C GLU A 570 -9.93 13.33 -25.46
N THR A 571 -8.83 12.87 -24.88
CA THR A 571 -8.82 12.36 -23.50
C THR A 571 -9.23 13.45 -22.52
N GLY A 572 -8.75 14.68 -22.72
CA GLY A 572 -9.09 15.85 -21.91
C GLY A 572 -10.59 16.23 -22.03
N LYS A 573 -11.14 16.25 -23.25
CA LYS A 573 -12.57 16.51 -23.46
C LYS A 573 -13.45 15.50 -22.75
N LEU A 574 -13.14 14.20 -22.94
CA LEU A 574 -13.86 13.13 -22.25
C LEU A 574 -13.77 13.26 -20.73
N ALA A 575 -12.58 13.54 -20.20
CA ALA A 575 -12.36 13.72 -18.76
C ALA A 575 -13.25 14.84 -18.19
N GLU A 576 -13.40 15.95 -18.91
CA GLU A 576 -14.26 17.06 -18.51
C GLU A 576 -15.75 16.71 -18.58
N GLU A 577 -16.18 16.02 -19.63
CA GLU A 577 -17.54 15.55 -19.74
C GLU A 577 -17.90 14.59 -18.60
N MET A 578 -16.98 13.69 -18.25
CA MET A 578 -17.15 12.78 -17.12
C MET A 578 -17.14 13.51 -15.79
N ALA A 579 -16.23 14.46 -15.60
CA ALA A 579 -16.18 15.29 -14.38
C ALA A 579 -17.46 16.12 -14.21
N ALA A 580 -17.99 16.69 -15.31
CA ALA A 580 -19.26 17.39 -15.31
C ALA A 580 -20.42 16.45 -14.96
N TYR A 581 -20.47 15.26 -15.53
CA TYR A 581 -21.46 14.23 -15.21
C TYR A 581 -21.41 13.84 -13.73
N ILE A 582 -20.22 13.57 -13.16
CA ILE A 582 -20.06 13.21 -11.75
C ILE A 582 -20.54 14.34 -10.84
N ARG A 583 -20.24 15.59 -11.18
CA ARG A 583 -20.70 16.77 -10.41
C ARG A 583 -22.22 16.99 -10.45
N THR A 584 -22.93 16.42 -11.42
CA THR A 584 -24.41 16.45 -11.38
C THR A 584 -25.01 15.65 -10.22
N HIS A 585 -24.23 14.76 -9.62
CA HIS A 585 -24.60 14.06 -8.39
C HIS A 585 -24.18 14.95 -7.20
N GLY A 586 -25.14 15.36 -6.40
CA GLY A 586 -24.93 16.31 -5.29
C GLY A 586 -23.99 15.83 -4.18
N GLU A 587 -23.61 14.56 -4.19
CA GLU A 587 -22.66 13.97 -3.24
C GLU A 587 -21.19 14.36 -3.51
N ALA A 588 -20.86 14.76 -4.76
CA ALA A 588 -19.50 15.13 -5.14
C ALA A 588 -19.22 16.59 -4.77
N GLU A 589 -18.33 16.83 -3.81
CA GLU A 589 -17.83 18.15 -3.41
C GLU A 589 -16.87 18.72 -4.47
N MET A 590 -15.96 17.89 -4.96
CA MET A 590 -14.90 18.30 -5.89
C MET A 590 -14.51 17.13 -6.80
N VAL A 591 -14.21 17.45 -8.06
CA VAL A 591 -13.65 16.49 -9.03
C VAL A 591 -12.39 17.10 -9.62
N SER A 592 -11.26 16.41 -9.39
CA SER A 592 -9.96 16.78 -9.97
C SER A 592 -9.60 15.80 -11.07
N THR A 593 -9.23 16.30 -12.24
CA THR A 593 -8.88 15.50 -13.40
C THR A 593 -7.38 15.56 -13.67
N PHE A 594 -6.76 14.41 -13.87
CA PHE A 594 -5.36 14.22 -14.21
C PHE A 594 -5.28 13.52 -15.55
N ILE A 595 -4.84 14.24 -16.58
CA ILE A 595 -4.91 13.82 -17.97
C ILE A 595 -3.51 13.50 -18.47
N GLY A 596 -3.32 12.39 -19.17
CA GLY A 596 -2.06 11.98 -19.79
C GLY A 596 -1.07 11.29 -18.85
N ARG A 597 -1.28 11.34 -17.54
CA ARG A 597 -0.43 10.69 -16.53
C ARG A 597 -1.16 10.61 -15.20
N THR A 598 -0.87 9.59 -14.36
CA THR A 598 -1.33 9.59 -12.97
C THR A 598 -0.71 10.75 -12.18
N PRO A 599 -1.43 11.30 -11.19
CA PRO A 599 -0.84 12.24 -10.24
C PRO A 599 0.28 11.60 -9.42
N PRO A 600 1.10 12.38 -8.72
CA PRO A 600 2.02 11.86 -7.72
C PRO A 600 1.30 10.93 -6.75
N ARG A 601 1.99 9.91 -6.24
CA ARG A 601 1.40 8.91 -5.37
C ARG A 601 1.01 9.53 -4.02
N TYR A 602 -0.19 10.09 -3.93
CA TYR A 602 -0.70 10.72 -2.71
C TYR A 602 -1.29 9.72 -1.70
N TYR A 603 -1.55 8.49 -2.11
CA TYR A 603 -2.00 7.40 -1.24
C TYR A 603 -1.42 6.05 -1.67
N LEU A 604 -1.33 5.10 -0.71
CA LEU A 604 -0.72 3.79 -0.90
C LEU A 604 -1.27 3.00 -2.10
N SER A 605 -2.59 2.97 -2.27
CA SER A 605 -3.24 2.21 -3.34
C SER A 605 -3.19 2.91 -4.71
N ASN A 606 -2.68 4.13 -4.81
CA ASN A 606 -2.61 4.81 -6.11
C ASN A 606 -1.49 4.22 -6.96
N VAL A 607 -1.82 3.73 -8.16
CA VAL A 607 -0.85 3.16 -9.10
C VAL A 607 -0.25 4.28 -9.94
N ALA A 608 1.07 4.33 -10.06
CA ALA A 608 1.76 5.28 -10.90
C ALA A 608 1.91 4.74 -12.33
N PHE A 609 1.13 5.29 -13.27
CA PHE A 609 1.33 5.10 -14.70
C PHE A 609 2.21 6.23 -15.27
N GLY A 610 3.12 5.89 -16.18
CA GLY A 610 3.89 6.86 -16.93
C GLY A 610 3.02 7.68 -17.92
N PRO A 611 3.61 8.58 -18.71
CA PRO A 611 2.86 9.35 -19.70
C PRO A 611 2.13 8.45 -20.71
N GLN A 612 0.82 8.65 -20.85
CA GLN A 612 -0.08 7.92 -21.76
C GLN A 612 -1.17 8.88 -22.23
N SER A 613 -1.13 9.29 -23.51
CA SER A 613 -2.07 10.28 -24.06
C SER A 613 -3.54 9.85 -23.95
N ASN A 614 -3.80 8.55 -23.94
CA ASN A 614 -5.14 7.95 -23.88
C ASN A 614 -5.65 7.69 -22.44
N TYR A 615 -4.93 8.13 -21.40
CA TYR A 615 -5.27 7.88 -20.01
C TYR A 615 -5.68 9.14 -19.25
N THR A 616 -6.70 9.03 -18.42
CA THR A 616 -7.05 10.05 -17.42
C THR A 616 -7.52 9.41 -16.11
N GLN A 617 -7.20 10.07 -15.00
CA GLN A 617 -7.73 9.74 -13.68
C GLN A 617 -8.55 10.91 -13.13
N LEU A 618 -9.71 10.62 -12.58
CA LEU A 618 -10.51 11.58 -11.83
C LEU A 618 -10.44 11.22 -10.35
N LEU A 619 -10.02 12.16 -9.51
CA LEU A 619 -10.15 12.08 -8.05
C LEU A 619 -11.43 12.77 -7.64
N VAL A 620 -12.36 12.00 -7.10
CA VAL A 620 -13.65 12.49 -6.62
C VAL A 620 -13.61 12.59 -5.11
N LYS A 621 -13.84 13.79 -4.58
CA LYS A 621 -14.01 14.06 -3.16
C LYS A 621 -15.50 14.26 -2.87
N CYS A 622 -16.03 13.59 -1.86
CA CYS A 622 -17.40 13.72 -1.36
C CYS A 622 -17.40 14.40 0.02
N HIS A 623 -18.56 14.89 0.45
CA HIS A 623 -18.67 15.52 1.76
C HIS A 623 -18.49 14.53 2.90
N THR A 624 -18.93 13.29 2.73
CA THR A 624 -18.80 12.22 3.73
C THR A 624 -18.34 10.89 3.10
N SER A 625 -17.78 10.01 3.92
CA SER A 625 -17.40 8.66 3.45
C SER A 625 -18.62 7.81 3.04
N GLU A 626 -19.78 8.06 3.64
CA GLU A 626 -21.03 7.36 3.29
C GLU A 626 -21.54 7.80 1.91
N GLU A 627 -21.49 9.10 1.60
CA GLU A 627 -21.81 9.64 0.27
C GLU A 627 -20.83 9.12 -0.78
N SER A 628 -19.52 9.08 -0.47
CA SER A 628 -18.50 8.48 -1.33
C SER A 628 -18.84 7.02 -1.67
N ARG A 629 -19.25 6.23 -0.69
CA ARG A 629 -19.64 4.84 -0.89
C ARG A 629 -20.88 4.71 -1.78
N ARG A 630 -21.91 5.54 -1.57
CA ARG A 630 -23.14 5.54 -2.38
C ARG A 630 -22.85 5.96 -3.81
N LEU A 631 -22.15 7.06 -4.00
CA LEU A 631 -21.80 7.58 -5.32
C LEU A 631 -20.90 6.60 -6.09
N ASN A 632 -19.88 6.03 -5.43
CA ASN A 632 -19.03 5.00 -6.04
C ASN A 632 -19.88 3.82 -6.55
N ALA A 633 -20.78 3.28 -5.73
CA ALA A 633 -21.64 2.17 -6.11
C ALA A 633 -22.61 2.54 -7.26
N ALA A 634 -23.15 3.75 -7.28
CA ALA A 634 -24.01 4.23 -8.35
C ALA A 634 -23.22 4.38 -9.67
N LEU A 635 -22.03 4.97 -9.62
CA LEU A 635 -21.18 5.20 -10.79
C LEU A 635 -20.66 3.90 -11.40
N GLN A 636 -20.35 2.86 -10.61
CA GLN A 636 -19.87 1.57 -11.14
C GLN A 636 -20.79 0.99 -12.22
N ASN A 637 -22.09 1.25 -12.15
CA ASN A 637 -23.07 0.77 -13.13
C ASN A 637 -23.43 1.85 -14.16
N SER A 638 -23.64 3.10 -13.74
CA SER A 638 -24.19 4.17 -14.59
C SER A 638 -23.18 4.78 -15.54
N ILE A 639 -21.90 4.95 -15.10
CA ILE A 639 -20.90 5.68 -15.87
C ILE A 639 -20.54 4.97 -17.19
N ARG A 640 -20.50 3.64 -17.19
CA ARG A 640 -20.23 2.82 -18.39
C ARG A 640 -21.37 2.85 -19.40
N LEU A 641 -22.61 2.99 -18.93
CA LEU A 641 -23.77 3.14 -19.80
C LEU A 641 -23.81 4.53 -20.45
N LYS A 642 -23.37 5.55 -19.71
CA LYS A 642 -23.31 6.93 -20.20
C LYS A 642 -22.17 7.15 -21.18
N PHE A 643 -21.02 6.53 -20.96
CA PHE A 643 -19.80 6.65 -21.77
C PHE A 643 -19.38 5.28 -22.31
N PRO A 644 -20.06 4.77 -23.36
CA PRO A 644 -19.66 3.52 -23.99
C PRO A 644 -18.41 3.74 -24.85
N GLY A 645 -17.43 2.86 -24.73
CA GLY A 645 -16.20 2.88 -25.54
C GLY A 645 -14.92 2.91 -24.72
N PRO A 646 -14.69 3.88 -23.82
CA PRO A 646 -13.51 3.86 -22.96
C PRO A 646 -13.59 2.75 -21.90
N LEU A 647 -12.42 2.27 -21.50
CA LEU A 647 -12.29 1.41 -20.32
C LEU A 647 -12.39 2.29 -19.07
N ILE A 648 -13.39 2.05 -18.23
CA ILE A 648 -13.63 2.84 -17.02
C ILE A 648 -13.54 1.93 -15.78
N LYS A 649 -12.71 2.32 -14.79
CA LYS A 649 -12.62 1.68 -13.49
C LYS A 649 -12.92 2.67 -12.38
N VAL A 650 -13.89 2.34 -11.54
CA VAL A 650 -14.22 3.12 -10.35
C VAL A 650 -13.63 2.39 -9.14
N ASN A 651 -12.54 2.94 -8.56
CA ASN A 651 -11.76 2.29 -7.52
C ASN A 651 -11.97 2.97 -6.17
N LYS A 652 -12.13 2.17 -5.12
CA LYS A 652 -11.99 2.60 -3.73
C LYS A 652 -10.52 2.56 -3.31
N PHE A 653 -10.18 3.28 -2.25
CA PHE A 653 -8.86 3.15 -1.63
C PHE A 653 -8.75 1.85 -0.86
N GLU A 654 -7.57 1.22 -0.91
CA GLU A 654 -7.26 -0.05 -0.24
C GLU A 654 -5.97 0.07 0.58
N LEU A 655 -5.77 -0.82 1.55
CA LEU A 655 -4.53 -0.91 2.34
C LEU A 655 -3.39 -1.67 1.62
N SER A 656 -3.62 -2.07 0.37
CA SER A 656 -2.60 -2.67 -0.48
C SER A 656 -2.42 -1.85 -1.75
N PRO A 657 -1.26 -1.87 -2.40
CA PRO A 657 -1.11 -1.29 -3.73
C PRO A 657 -2.13 -1.91 -4.68
N LEU A 658 -2.89 -1.08 -5.40
CA LEU A 658 -3.73 -1.55 -6.49
C LEU A 658 -2.86 -2.10 -7.62
N THR A 659 -3.34 -3.13 -8.27
CA THR A 659 -2.73 -3.67 -9.47
C THR A 659 -3.47 -3.18 -10.71
N GLU A 660 -2.83 -3.25 -11.86
CA GLU A 660 -3.44 -2.84 -13.13
C GLU A 660 -4.68 -3.67 -13.46
N ALA A 661 -4.69 -4.94 -13.08
CA ALA A 661 -5.87 -5.80 -13.08
C ALA A 661 -5.84 -6.71 -11.86
N VAL A 662 -7.00 -7.20 -11.46
CA VAL A 662 -7.15 -8.10 -10.30
C VAL A 662 -6.69 -9.52 -10.64
N ILE A 663 -6.99 -9.98 -11.86
CA ILE A 663 -6.64 -11.30 -12.39
C ILE A 663 -5.86 -11.10 -13.68
N GLU A 664 -4.68 -11.69 -13.77
CA GLU A 664 -3.83 -11.69 -14.94
C GLU A 664 -3.39 -13.12 -15.29
N ALA A 665 -3.77 -13.56 -16.49
CA ALA A 665 -3.29 -14.79 -17.09
C ALA A 665 -2.14 -14.44 -18.05
N ARG A 666 -0.90 -14.64 -17.62
CA ARG A 666 0.31 -14.20 -18.32
C ARG A 666 0.92 -15.33 -19.14
N PHE A 667 1.10 -15.06 -20.43
CA PHE A 667 1.77 -15.95 -21.37
C PHE A 667 3.14 -15.39 -21.75
N LEU A 668 4.13 -16.26 -21.86
CA LEU A 668 5.48 -15.94 -22.30
C LEU A 668 5.80 -16.74 -23.56
N GLY A 669 6.51 -16.13 -24.50
CA GLY A 669 6.93 -16.81 -25.72
C GLY A 669 7.64 -15.88 -26.69
N PRO A 670 8.26 -16.39 -27.76
CA PRO A 670 9.12 -15.60 -28.64
C PRO A 670 8.35 -14.75 -29.67
N ASP A 671 7.12 -15.14 -30.05
CA ASP A 671 6.39 -14.47 -31.14
C ASP A 671 5.17 -13.70 -30.62
N PRO A 672 5.12 -12.35 -30.85
CA PRO A 672 4.00 -11.51 -30.44
C PRO A 672 2.64 -11.93 -31.02
N ALA A 673 2.59 -12.43 -32.26
CA ALA A 673 1.33 -12.82 -32.90
C ALA A 673 0.73 -14.07 -32.25
N VAL A 674 1.57 -15.02 -31.87
CA VAL A 674 1.12 -16.22 -31.14
C VAL A 674 0.67 -15.85 -29.73
N LEU A 675 1.41 -14.96 -29.05
CA LEU A 675 1.01 -14.44 -27.74
C LEU A 675 -0.37 -13.74 -27.81
N ASP A 676 -0.59 -12.91 -28.80
CA ASP A 676 -1.88 -12.22 -28.99
C ASP A 676 -3.02 -13.22 -29.25
N SER A 677 -2.77 -14.28 -30.02
CA SER A 677 -3.75 -15.35 -30.24
C SER A 677 -4.08 -16.08 -28.93
N LEU A 678 -3.10 -16.44 -28.12
CA LEU A 678 -3.30 -17.11 -26.83
C LEU A 678 -4.05 -16.22 -25.84
N VAL A 679 -3.65 -14.96 -25.75
CA VAL A 679 -4.33 -13.96 -24.92
C VAL A 679 -5.76 -13.72 -25.39
N GLY A 680 -5.99 -13.66 -26.71
CA GLY A 680 -7.33 -13.56 -27.29
C GLY A 680 -8.25 -14.70 -26.86
N GLN A 681 -7.75 -15.94 -26.90
CA GLN A 681 -8.51 -17.13 -26.43
C GLN A 681 -8.80 -17.03 -24.93
N ALA A 682 -7.83 -16.61 -24.11
CA ALA A 682 -8.05 -16.44 -22.68
C ALA A 682 -9.09 -15.33 -22.39
N ILE A 683 -9.04 -14.20 -23.12
CA ILE A 683 -10.03 -13.12 -23.02
C ILE A 683 -11.45 -13.62 -23.38
N GLU A 684 -11.59 -14.46 -24.39
CA GLU A 684 -12.90 -15.04 -24.76
C GLU A 684 -13.45 -15.94 -23.63
N ILE A 685 -12.58 -16.73 -22.97
CA ILE A 685 -12.97 -17.52 -21.80
C ILE A 685 -13.41 -16.59 -20.66
N MET A 686 -12.65 -15.53 -20.39
CA MET A 686 -12.99 -14.55 -19.36
C MET A 686 -14.32 -13.85 -19.65
N ARG A 687 -14.59 -13.43 -20.90
CA ARG A 687 -15.81 -12.74 -21.30
C ARG A 687 -17.09 -13.59 -21.19
N ARG A 688 -16.96 -14.91 -21.32
CA ARG A 688 -18.10 -15.84 -21.14
C ARG A 688 -18.61 -15.85 -19.70
N ASN A 689 -17.75 -15.51 -18.74
CA ASN A 689 -18.15 -15.48 -17.34
C ASN A 689 -18.87 -14.14 -17.03
N PRO A 690 -20.16 -14.18 -16.61
CA PRO A 690 -20.94 -12.97 -16.36
C PRO A 690 -20.44 -12.13 -15.18
N LYS A 691 -19.58 -12.67 -14.31
CA LYS A 691 -18.99 -12.01 -13.14
C LYS A 691 -17.72 -11.24 -13.46
N VAL A 692 -17.15 -11.48 -14.65
CA VAL A 692 -15.95 -10.79 -15.12
C VAL A 692 -16.30 -9.38 -15.58
N ALA A 693 -15.41 -8.45 -15.26
CA ALA A 693 -15.42 -7.09 -15.78
C ALA A 693 -14.14 -6.84 -16.59
N ASP A 694 -14.25 -6.05 -17.64
CA ASP A 694 -13.12 -5.42 -18.34
C ASP A 694 -12.02 -6.40 -18.84
N ALA A 695 -12.45 -7.53 -19.43
CA ALA A 695 -11.50 -8.48 -20.02
C ALA A 695 -10.78 -7.86 -21.24
N ARG A 696 -9.45 -7.72 -21.16
CA ARG A 696 -8.61 -7.04 -22.14
C ARG A 696 -7.21 -7.61 -22.25
N ASN A 697 -6.53 -7.25 -23.36
CA ASN A 697 -5.10 -7.50 -23.56
C ASN A 697 -4.25 -6.47 -22.79
N GLU A 698 -3.18 -6.88 -22.16
CA GLU A 698 -2.22 -6.03 -21.46
C GLU A 698 -1.50 -5.04 -22.38
N TRP A 699 -1.24 -5.42 -23.62
CA TRP A 699 -0.59 -4.52 -24.60
C TRP A 699 -1.56 -3.49 -25.20
N GLY A 700 -2.87 -3.59 -24.91
CA GLY A 700 -3.91 -2.75 -25.48
C GLY A 700 -4.34 -3.23 -26.86
N ASN A 701 -5.03 -2.36 -27.58
CA ASN A 701 -5.34 -2.57 -28.99
C ASN A 701 -4.18 -2.07 -29.88
N MET A 702 -4.03 -2.63 -31.06
CA MET A 702 -3.09 -2.07 -32.05
C MET A 702 -3.50 -0.64 -32.40
N ALA A 703 -2.51 0.22 -32.53
CA ALA A 703 -2.65 1.60 -33.01
C ALA A 703 -2.27 1.73 -34.46
N LEU A 704 -2.94 2.68 -35.15
CA LEU A 704 -2.66 2.98 -36.55
C LEU A 704 -1.38 3.83 -36.62
N MET A 705 -0.49 3.49 -37.53
CA MET A 705 0.78 4.19 -37.76
C MET A 705 0.97 4.53 -39.25
N LEU A 706 1.48 5.72 -39.50
CA LEU A 706 1.94 6.12 -40.82
C LEU A 706 3.44 5.84 -40.95
N ARG A 707 3.85 5.02 -41.92
CA ARG A 707 5.23 4.64 -42.18
C ARG A 707 5.68 5.09 -43.55
N PRO A 708 6.39 6.22 -43.65
CA PRO A 708 7.07 6.57 -44.89
C PRO A 708 8.25 5.61 -45.14
N VAL A 709 8.18 4.81 -46.18
CA VAL A 709 9.22 3.84 -46.54
C VAL A 709 10.28 4.61 -47.35
N TYR A 710 11.44 4.92 -46.75
CA TYR A 710 12.53 5.66 -47.36
C TYR A 710 13.13 4.90 -48.56
N ASP A 711 13.23 5.58 -49.73
CA ASP A 711 13.85 5.04 -50.92
C ASP A 711 15.26 5.67 -51.07
N PRO A 712 16.34 4.93 -50.79
CA PRO A 712 17.69 5.48 -50.83
C PRO A 712 18.13 5.90 -52.22
N VAL A 713 17.59 5.35 -53.32
CA VAL A 713 17.92 5.70 -54.69
C VAL A 713 17.28 7.03 -55.06
N LYS A 714 15.92 7.12 -54.91
CA LYS A 714 15.21 8.37 -55.21
C LYS A 714 15.69 9.53 -54.34
N ALA A 715 15.89 9.29 -53.07
CA ALA A 715 16.35 10.31 -52.14
C ALA A 715 17.82 10.71 -52.43
N GLY A 716 18.66 9.72 -52.82
CA GLY A 716 20.04 9.98 -53.18
C GLY A 716 20.18 10.88 -54.42
N GLU A 717 19.31 10.72 -55.44
CA GLU A 717 19.26 11.60 -56.64
C GLU A 717 18.94 13.04 -56.26
N LEU A 718 18.14 13.23 -55.20
CA LEU A 718 17.78 14.56 -54.69
C LEU A 718 18.73 15.07 -53.62
N GLY A 719 19.72 14.25 -53.20
CA GLY A 719 20.64 14.56 -52.12
C GLY A 719 20.00 14.66 -50.75
N ILE A 720 18.87 13.96 -50.51
CA ILE A 720 18.11 13.98 -49.26
C ILE A 720 18.42 12.72 -48.46
N THR A 721 18.98 12.87 -47.27
CA THR A 721 19.21 11.75 -46.32
C THR A 721 17.95 11.36 -45.54
N LYS A 722 17.92 10.14 -45.02
CA LYS A 722 16.85 9.68 -44.10
C LYS A 722 16.66 10.61 -42.90
N ALA A 723 17.76 11.10 -42.32
CA ALA A 723 17.73 12.04 -41.20
C ALA A 723 17.07 13.37 -41.55
N GLN A 724 17.42 13.95 -42.70
CA GLN A 724 16.82 15.20 -43.21
C GLN A 724 15.33 15.03 -43.52
N MET A 725 14.94 13.87 -44.09
CA MET A 725 13.54 13.52 -44.31
C MET A 725 12.77 13.48 -42.99
N MET A 726 13.29 12.80 -41.99
CA MET A 726 12.61 12.67 -40.69
C MET A 726 12.56 13.97 -39.89
N GLN A 727 13.64 14.79 -39.96
CA GLN A 727 13.65 16.15 -39.40
C GLN A 727 12.60 17.06 -40.04
N SER A 728 12.47 16.98 -41.37
CA SER A 728 11.43 17.73 -42.08
C SER A 728 10.03 17.30 -41.62
N VAL A 729 9.75 15.99 -41.53
CA VAL A 729 8.47 15.51 -41.04
C VAL A 729 8.26 15.95 -39.58
N LYS A 730 9.29 15.89 -38.71
CA LYS A 730 9.20 16.36 -37.34
C LYS A 730 8.87 17.85 -37.23
N SER A 731 9.23 18.66 -38.21
CA SER A 731 8.91 20.09 -38.19
C SER A 731 7.43 20.40 -38.32
N ILE A 732 6.62 19.50 -38.88
CA ILE A 732 5.15 19.68 -39.00
C ILE A 732 4.39 19.05 -37.80
N SER A 733 5.02 18.18 -37.02
CA SER A 733 4.43 17.56 -35.84
C SER A 733 4.86 18.29 -34.56
N ASP A 734 5.89 17.80 -33.91
CA ASP A 734 6.35 18.27 -32.59
C ASP A 734 7.25 19.50 -32.66
N GLY A 735 7.75 19.86 -33.86
CA GLY A 735 8.78 20.87 -34.06
C GLY A 735 10.20 20.33 -33.83
N VAL A 736 11.18 20.97 -34.49
CA VAL A 736 12.60 20.65 -34.40
C VAL A 736 13.28 21.60 -33.41
N PRO A 737 13.90 21.12 -32.31
CA PRO A 737 14.61 21.97 -31.37
C PRO A 737 15.87 22.56 -32.04
N VAL A 738 15.97 23.89 -32.06
CA VAL A 738 17.08 24.61 -32.71
C VAL A 738 17.93 25.44 -31.75
N GLY A 739 17.45 25.64 -30.52
CA GLY A 739 18.19 26.39 -29.52
C GLY A 739 17.47 26.37 -28.15
N ILE A 740 18.04 27.17 -27.23
CA ILE A 740 17.51 27.32 -25.90
C ILE A 740 17.37 28.81 -25.57
N TYR A 741 16.19 29.25 -25.28
CA TYR A 741 15.94 30.55 -24.68
C TYR A 741 16.15 30.48 -23.15
N ARG A 742 16.97 31.39 -22.62
CA ARG A 742 17.30 31.44 -21.20
C ARG A 742 16.46 32.51 -20.50
N ASP A 743 15.43 32.08 -19.84
CA ASP A 743 14.58 32.94 -19.03
C ASP A 743 14.89 32.70 -17.54
N ASN A 744 15.79 33.55 -17.01
CA ASN A 744 16.29 33.39 -15.64
C ASN A 744 16.84 31.97 -15.38
N GLU A 745 16.19 31.18 -14.53
CA GLU A 745 16.57 29.81 -14.24
C GLU A 745 16.03 28.79 -15.25
N LYS A 746 15.06 29.19 -16.10
CA LYS A 746 14.40 28.29 -17.04
C LYS A 746 15.18 28.18 -18.34
N LYS A 747 15.29 26.96 -18.84
CA LYS A 747 15.79 26.64 -20.18
C LYS A 747 14.59 26.32 -21.08
N VAL A 748 14.12 27.29 -21.82
CA VAL A 748 12.96 27.15 -22.70
C VAL A 748 13.44 26.70 -24.07
N PRO A 749 13.03 25.52 -24.59
CA PRO A 749 13.42 25.08 -25.92
C PRO A 749 12.79 25.96 -26.99
N VAL A 750 13.60 26.28 -28.00
CA VAL A 750 13.15 26.99 -29.19
C VAL A 750 12.89 25.95 -30.28
N LEU A 751 11.64 25.87 -30.73
CA LEU A 751 11.17 24.88 -31.69
C LEU A 751 10.91 25.55 -33.05
N LEU A 752 11.48 24.96 -34.10
CA LEU A 752 11.24 25.37 -35.48
C LEU A 752 10.14 24.49 -36.06
N LYS A 753 9.05 25.13 -36.50
CA LYS A 753 7.84 24.48 -37.04
C LYS A 753 7.58 24.93 -38.48
N SER A 754 7.07 24.05 -39.34
CA SER A 754 6.61 24.37 -40.68
C SER A 754 5.09 24.58 -40.65
N GLU A 755 4.64 25.71 -41.19
CA GLU A 755 3.23 26.06 -41.30
C GLU A 755 2.63 25.74 -42.68
N GLY A 756 1.31 25.69 -42.73
CA GLY A 756 0.54 25.57 -43.96
C GLY A 756 0.29 24.16 -44.48
N TYR A 757 0.49 23.17 -43.63
CA TYR A 757 0.14 21.78 -43.93
C TYR A 757 -1.00 21.27 -43.00
N ASP A 758 -2.04 20.71 -43.61
CA ASP A 758 -3.09 19.99 -42.89
C ASP A 758 -2.92 18.51 -43.24
N ILE A 759 -2.39 17.75 -42.24
CA ILE A 759 -2.10 16.33 -42.41
C ILE A 759 -3.26 15.52 -41.84
N THR A 760 -4.12 15.08 -42.77
CA THR A 760 -5.29 14.28 -42.41
C THR A 760 -5.18 12.80 -42.80
N ASP A 761 -4.29 12.49 -43.77
CA ASP A 761 -4.07 11.15 -44.28
C ASP A 761 -2.67 10.94 -44.87
N ALA A 762 -2.40 9.73 -45.35
CA ALA A 762 -1.10 9.42 -45.99
C ALA A 762 -0.83 10.22 -47.28
N ALA A 763 -1.89 10.59 -48.02
CA ALA A 763 -1.73 11.36 -49.27
C ALA A 763 -1.32 12.82 -48.97
N SER A 764 -1.97 13.45 -47.97
CA SER A 764 -1.60 14.79 -47.48
C SER A 764 -0.17 14.85 -46.95
N LEU A 765 0.26 13.81 -46.22
CA LEU A 765 1.64 13.67 -45.77
C LEU A 765 2.61 13.53 -46.96
N GLY A 766 2.23 12.82 -48.04
CA GLY A 766 3.05 12.65 -49.25
C GLY A 766 3.35 13.95 -49.99
N ASN A 767 2.49 14.93 -49.86
CA ASN A 767 2.65 16.25 -50.49
C ASN A 767 3.55 17.21 -49.68
N PHE A 768 3.94 16.82 -48.46
CA PHE A 768 4.81 17.63 -47.62
C PHE A 768 6.20 17.78 -48.23
N SER A 769 6.76 19.01 -48.21
CA SER A 769 8.08 19.31 -48.78
C SER A 769 9.20 18.95 -47.79
N VAL A 770 10.03 18.01 -48.17
CA VAL A 770 11.27 17.63 -47.46
C VAL A 770 12.45 18.42 -48.03
N TRP A 771 13.36 18.89 -47.19
CA TRP A 771 14.46 19.77 -47.53
C TRP A 771 15.83 19.12 -47.23
N ASN A 772 16.78 19.25 -48.16
CA ASN A 772 18.19 18.88 -47.95
C ASN A 772 19.10 20.07 -47.58
N GLY A 773 18.53 21.22 -47.39
CA GLY A 773 19.24 22.49 -47.22
C GLY A 773 19.37 23.26 -48.53
N GLU A 774 19.32 22.64 -49.71
CA GLU A 774 19.43 23.29 -51.01
C GLU A 774 18.19 23.16 -51.89
N ARG A 775 17.60 22.01 -51.84
CA ARG A 775 16.44 21.61 -52.65
C ARG A 775 15.32 21.13 -51.79
N SER A 776 14.12 21.27 -52.27
CA SER A 776 12.96 20.64 -51.69
C SER A 776 12.29 19.69 -52.66
N ALA A 777 11.74 18.62 -52.14
CA ALA A 777 10.94 17.65 -52.88
C ALA A 777 9.76 17.18 -52.03
N PRO A 778 8.60 16.84 -52.62
CA PRO A 778 7.54 16.17 -51.90
C PRO A 778 8.01 14.87 -51.25
N LEU A 779 7.53 14.55 -50.06
CA LEU A 779 7.89 13.34 -49.37
C LEU A 779 7.66 12.09 -50.23
N SER A 780 6.62 12.07 -51.06
CA SER A 780 6.35 11.02 -52.05
C SER A 780 7.45 10.75 -53.05
N GLN A 781 8.34 11.74 -53.29
CA GLN A 781 9.48 11.59 -54.23
C GLN A 781 10.74 11.03 -53.56
N VAL A 782 10.81 10.98 -52.23
CA VAL A 782 11.92 10.43 -51.46
C VAL A 782 11.56 9.13 -50.75
N THR A 783 10.32 8.69 -50.91
CA THR A 783 9.78 7.45 -50.37
C THR A 783 9.37 6.49 -51.49
N GLU A 784 9.42 5.19 -51.22
CA GLU A 784 8.84 4.18 -52.09
C GLU A 784 7.30 4.25 -52.05
N ARG A 785 6.77 4.31 -50.84
CA ARG A 785 5.35 4.45 -50.51
C ARG A 785 5.17 4.96 -49.08
N ILE A 786 4.01 5.45 -48.74
CA ILE A 786 3.62 5.74 -47.36
C ILE A 786 2.60 4.69 -46.97
N GLU A 787 3.02 3.81 -46.05
CA GLU A 787 2.16 2.71 -45.54
C GLU A 787 1.35 3.16 -44.33
N THR A 788 0.10 2.77 -44.31
CA THR A 788 -0.72 2.77 -43.10
C THR A 788 -0.73 1.35 -42.53
N THR A 789 -0.13 1.17 -41.38
CA THR A 789 0.04 -0.15 -40.75
C THR A 789 -0.40 -0.13 -39.30
N TRP A 790 -0.65 -1.32 -38.76
CA TRP A 790 -1.01 -1.48 -37.35
C TRP A 790 0.21 -1.96 -36.56
N GLU A 791 0.42 -1.36 -35.41
CA GLU A 791 1.50 -1.72 -34.49
C GLU A 791 0.98 -1.78 -33.05
N PHE A 792 1.54 -2.68 -32.23
CA PHE A 792 1.32 -2.62 -30.81
C PHE A 792 2.02 -1.39 -30.23
N PRO A 793 1.30 -0.54 -29.46
CA PRO A 793 1.86 0.72 -28.91
C PRO A 793 2.89 0.46 -27.82
N GLN A 794 2.88 -0.75 -27.28
CA GLN A 794 3.83 -1.21 -26.26
C GLN A 794 4.13 -2.70 -26.40
N MET A 795 5.34 -3.09 -26.03
CA MET A 795 5.76 -4.48 -25.88
C MET A 795 6.30 -4.69 -24.48
N ARG A 796 5.90 -5.80 -23.83
CA ARG A 796 6.37 -6.10 -22.46
C ARG A 796 7.20 -7.36 -22.42
N THR A 797 8.19 -7.38 -21.51
CA THR A 797 8.97 -8.57 -21.20
C THR A 797 8.84 -8.92 -19.71
N TYR A 798 9.05 -10.20 -19.44
CA TYR A 798 9.19 -10.73 -18.10
C TYR A 798 10.47 -11.58 -18.08
N ASN A 799 11.48 -11.16 -17.31
CA ASN A 799 12.78 -11.81 -17.26
C ASN A 799 13.39 -12.06 -18.67
N ARG A 800 13.42 -11.03 -19.53
CA ARG A 800 13.92 -11.04 -20.92
C ARG A 800 13.07 -11.84 -21.93
N GLN A 801 11.97 -12.45 -21.51
CA GLN A 801 11.05 -13.12 -22.45
C GLN A 801 9.88 -12.18 -22.76
N LEU A 802 9.49 -12.12 -24.03
CA LEU A 802 8.25 -11.40 -24.38
C LEU A 802 7.10 -11.99 -23.60
N SER A 803 6.30 -11.13 -23.02
CA SER A 803 5.16 -11.49 -22.19
C SER A 803 3.93 -10.68 -22.53
N MET A 804 2.79 -11.34 -22.60
CA MET A 804 1.49 -10.69 -22.79
C MET A 804 0.48 -11.35 -21.86
N ALA A 805 -0.38 -10.54 -21.24
CA ALA A 805 -1.37 -11.05 -20.29
C ALA A 805 -2.81 -10.76 -20.73
N ALA A 806 -3.67 -11.75 -20.55
CA ALA A 806 -5.11 -11.53 -20.50
C ALA A 806 -5.48 -11.03 -19.10
N MET A 807 -6.06 -9.85 -19.05
CA MET A 807 -6.35 -9.12 -17.81
C MET A 807 -7.85 -8.98 -17.62
N CYS A 808 -8.34 -9.15 -16.38
CA CYS A 808 -9.72 -8.82 -16.09
C CYS A 808 -9.91 -8.28 -14.66
N GLY A 809 -10.97 -7.51 -14.47
CA GLY A 809 -11.54 -7.14 -13.20
C GLY A 809 -12.70 -8.04 -12.79
N VAL A 810 -13.26 -7.79 -11.63
CA VAL A 810 -14.40 -8.50 -11.07
C VAL A 810 -15.56 -7.52 -10.89
N LYS A 811 -16.79 -7.94 -11.27
CA LYS A 811 -17.99 -7.11 -11.09
C LYS A 811 -18.33 -6.96 -9.59
N PRO A 812 -18.98 -5.86 -9.20
CA PRO A 812 -19.43 -5.64 -7.83
C PRO A 812 -20.25 -6.82 -7.29
N GLY A 813 -20.01 -7.17 -6.01
CA GLY A 813 -20.69 -8.27 -5.34
C GLY A 813 -20.04 -9.65 -5.53
N HIS A 814 -18.97 -9.75 -6.30
CA HIS A 814 -18.18 -10.97 -6.49
C HIS A 814 -16.75 -10.80 -6.01
N THR A 815 -16.06 -11.89 -5.71
CA THR A 815 -14.66 -11.87 -5.26
C THR A 815 -13.71 -12.39 -6.33
N MET A 816 -12.44 -11.95 -6.27
CA MET A 816 -11.38 -12.45 -7.14
C MET A 816 -11.24 -13.97 -7.06
N ALA A 817 -11.28 -14.52 -5.84
CA ALA A 817 -11.15 -15.96 -5.63
C ALA A 817 -12.29 -16.77 -6.28
N GLU A 818 -13.52 -16.24 -6.29
CA GLU A 818 -14.68 -16.84 -6.94
C GLU A 818 -14.49 -16.87 -8.46
N VAL A 819 -14.24 -15.69 -9.06
CA VAL A 819 -14.09 -15.56 -10.52
C VAL A 819 -12.89 -16.36 -11.03
N HIS A 820 -11.74 -16.24 -10.37
CA HIS A 820 -10.54 -17.00 -10.70
C HIS A 820 -10.80 -18.52 -10.65
N GLY A 821 -11.50 -19.00 -9.59
CA GLY A 821 -11.83 -20.41 -9.45
C GLY A 821 -12.71 -20.96 -10.59
N GLU A 822 -13.57 -20.11 -11.18
CA GLU A 822 -14.46 -20.49 -12.29
C GLU A 822 -13.74 -20.50 -13.65
N ILE A 823 -12.85 -19.55 -13.94
CA ILE A 823 -12.13 -19.46 -15.22
C ILE A 823 -10.87 -20.28 -15.28
N ARG A 824 -10.31 -20.63 -14.13
CA ARG A 824 -9.00 -21.26 -13.99
C ARG A 824 -8.85 -22.54 -14.81
N SER A 825 -9.77 -23.46 -14.66
CA SER A 825 -9.68 -24.78 -15.28
C SER A 825 -9.69 -24.74 -16.82
N GLU A 826 -10.44 -23.79 -17.42
CA GLU A 826 -10.48 -23.62 -18.87
C GLU A 826 -9.18 -22.98 -19.40
N ILE A 827 -8.66 -21.96 -18.72
CA ILE A 827 -7.43 -21.27 -19.16
C ILE A 827 -6.21 -22.18 -18.98
N GLU A 828 -6.10 -22.92 -17.85
CA GLU A 828 -5.01 -23.89 -17.64
C GLU A 828 -5.05 -25.08 -18.59
N ALA A 829 -6.22 -25.42 -19.16
CA ALA A 829 -6.38 -26.49 -20.14
C ALA A 829 -6.09 -26.05 -21.59
N MET A 830 -5.78 -24.77 -21.83
CA MET A 830 -5.45 -24.28 -23.18
C MET A 830 -4.17 -24.95 -23.71
N PRO A 831 -4.15 -25.42 -24.94
CA PRO A 831 -2.94 -26.01 -25.54
C PRO A 831 -1.90 -24.92 -25.80
N LEU A 832 -0.73 -25.04 -25.20
CA LEU A 832 0.40 -24.14 -25.41
C LEU A 832 1.35 -24.73 -26.48
N PRO A 833 1.73 -23.94 -27.49
CA PRO A 833 2.77 -24.34 -28.44
C PRO A 833 4.12 -24.54 -27.74
N PRO A 834 5.04 -25.33 -28.32
CA PRO A 834 6.39 -25.51 -27.80
C PRO A 834 7.12 -24.17 -27.66
N GLY A 835 7.76 -23.94 -26.50
CA GLY A 835 8.46 -22.69 -26.19
C GLY A 835 7.58 -21.60 -25.56
N TYR A 836 6.29 -21.87 -25.35
CA TYR A 836 5.39 -20.97 -24.64
C TYR A 836 5.11 -21.49 -23.24
N THR A 837 5.02 -20.57 -22.28
CA THR A 837 4.71 -20.88 -20.89
C THR A 837 3.61 -19.96 -20.38
N PHE A 838 2.94 -20.39 -19.31
CA PHE A 838 1.82 -19.70 -18.71
C PHE A 838 1.94 -19.68 -17.19
N PHE A 839 1.53 -18.58 -16.55
CA PHE A 839 1.32 -18.51 -15.10
C PHE A 839 0.30 -17.42 -14.75
N TRP A 840 -0.30 -17.54 -13.55
CA TRP A 840 -1.15 -16.54 -12.98
C TRP A 840 -0.30 -15.45 -12.29
N ASP A 841 -0.59 -14.17 -12.55
CA ASP A 841 0.14 -13.02 -12.02
C ASP A 841 -0.80 -12.08 -11.25
N SER A 842 -0.34 -10.88 -10.91
CA SER A 842 -1.08 -9.84 -10.24
C SER A 842 -1.54 -10.21 -8.82
N GLN A 843 -2.70 -9.76 -8.37
CA GLN A 843 -3.19 -9.91 -7.01
C GLN A 843 -3.27 -11.38 -6.55
N TYR A 844 -3.60 -12.31 -7.47
CA TYR A 844 -3.62 -13.74 -7.16
C TYR A 844 -2.23 -14.27 -6.74
N LYS A 845 -1.19 -13.88 -7.48
CA LYS A 845 0.20 -14.26 -7.17
C LYS A 845 0.65 -13.63 -5.85
N ASP A 846 0.41 -12.33 -5.67
CA ASP A 846 0.81 -11.61 -4.45
C ASP A 846 0.14 -12.20 -3.21
N GLN A 847 -1.15 -12.54 -3.29
CA GLN A 847 -1.87 -13.24 -2.23
C GLN A 847 -1.28 -14.62 -1.94
N GLY A 848 -0.98 -15.40 -3.00
CA GLY A 848 -0.35 -16.70 -2.87
C GLY A 848 1.00 -16.62 -2.17
N GLU A 849 1.85 -15.70 -2.60
CA GLU A 849 3.19 -15.47 -2.03
C GLU A 849 3.13 -14.97 -0.58
N ALA A 850 2.16 -14.10 -0.23
CA ALA A 850 1.95 -13.67 1.15
C ALA A 850 1.54 -14.83 2.07
N MET A 851 0.64 -15.70 1.59
CA MET A 851 0.20 -16.86 2.34
C MET A 851 1.30 -17.91 2.47
N GLU A 852 2.08 -18.14 1.42
CA GLU A 852 3.24 -19.04 1.44
C GLU A 852 4.31 -18.54 2.41
N ALA A 853 4.60 -17.24 2.40
CA ALA A 853 5.57 -16.61 3.30
C ALA A 853 5.19 -16.80 4.79
N ILE A 854 3.90 -16.71 5.13
CA ILE A 854 3.40 -17.00 6.49
C ILE A 854 3.49 -18.50 6.77
N ALA A 855 3.02 -19.35 5.84
CA ALA A 855 2.99 -20.79 5.99
C ALA A 855 4.40 -21.39 6.19
N LYS A 856 5.42 -20.81 5.57
CA LYS A 856 6.83 -21.22 5.72
C LYS A 856 7.32 -21.19 7.17
N TYR A 857 6.89 -20.22 7.96
CA TYR A 857 7.32 -20.05 9.35
C TYR A 857 6.36 -20.67 10.37
N PHE A 858 5.18 -21.14 9.92
CA PHE A 858 4.20 -21.79 10.81
C PHE A 858 4.75 -23.06 11.47
N PRO A 859 5.46 -23.99 10.78
CA PRO A 859 6.03 -25.17 11.41
C PRO A 859 7.04 -24.84 12.51
N LEU A 860 7.87 -23.79 12.33
CA LEU A 860 8.83 -23.34 13.33
C LEU A 860 8.13 -22.82 14.58
N ALA A 861 7.14 -21.95 14.43
CA ALA A 861 6.36 -21.43 15.54
C ALA A 861 5.62 -22.55 16.28
N PHE A 862 5.06 -23.50 15.55
CA PHE A 862 4.36 -24.66 16.09
C PHE A 862 5.31 -25.61 16.86
N LEU A 863 6.51 -25.84 16.34
CA LEU A 863 7.55 -26.60 17.04
C LEU A 863 7.96 -25.92 18.35
N MET A 864 8.22 -24.62 18.33
CA MET A 864 8.57 -23.86 19.54
C MET A 864 7.44 -23.92 20.58
N LEU A 865 6.18 -23.81 20.13
CA LEU A 865 5.02 -23.98 20.97
C LEU A 865 4.97 -25.36 21.64
N ILE A 866 5.19 -26.43 20.88
CA ILE A 866 5.25 -27.81 21.42
C ILE A 866 6.38 -27.94 22.46
N VAL A 867 7.57 -27.42 22.15
CA VAL A 867 8.72 -27.49 23.06
C VAL A 867 8.41 -26.80 24.40
N ILE A 868 7.80 -25.61 24.37
CA ILE A 868 7.44 -24.89 25.60
C ILE A 868 6.34 -25.65 26.36
N LEU A 869 5.35 -26.21 25.69
CA LEU A 869 4.30 -27.01 26.35
C LEU A 869 4.87 -28.27 27.00
N VAL A 870 5.77 -28.99 26.32
CA VAL A 870 6.43 -30.17 26.86
C VAL A 870 7.33 -29.80 28.04
N ALA A 871 8.10 -28.72 27.94
CA ALA A 871 8.93 -28.20 29.02
C ALA A 871 8.09 -27.78 30.26
N LEU A 872 6.92 -27.18 30.05
CA LEU A 872 6.01 -26.75 31.10
C LEU A 872 5.41 -27.94 31.86
N PHE A 873 4.93 -28.94 31.13
CA PHE A 873 4.18 -30.04 31.71
C PHE A 873 5.01 -31.30 32.03
N GLY A 874 6.21 -31.42 31.47
CA GLY A 874 7.10 -32.57 31.64
C GLY A 874 6.56 -33.90 31.07
N ASN A 875 5.55 -33.83 30.15
CA ASN A 875 4.97 -35.01 29.51
C ASN A 875 4.36 -34.63 28.13
N PHE A 876 4.10 -35.64 27.28
CA PHE A 876 3.53 -35.43 25.95
C PHE A 876 1.99 -35.45 25.89
N ARG A 877 1.31 -36.05 26.90
CA ARG A 877 -0.15 -36.22 26.86
C ARG A 877 -0.91 -34.91 26.99
N GLN A 878 -0.42 -34.01 27.81
CA GLN A 878 -1.08 -32.71 28.07
C GLN A 878 -0.89 -31.75 26.85
N PRO A 879 0.29 -31.58 26.25
CA PRO A 879 0.43 -30.88 24.98
C PRO A 879 -0.49 -31.40 23.88
N ILE A 880 -0.60 -32.71 23.68
CA ILE A 880 -1.50 -33.29 22.67
C ILE A 880 -2.97 -32.92 22.94
N ILE A 881 -3.43 -32.93 24.19
CA ILE A 881 -4.79 -32.49 24.56
C ILE A 881 -5.00 -31.02 24.11
N ILE A 882 -4.02 -30.14 24.39
CA ILE A 882 -4.09 -28.73 23.99
C ILE A 882 -4.19 -28.62 22.47
N LEU A 883 -3.33 -29.32 21.74
CA LEU A 883 -3.30 -29.30 20.28
C LEU A 883 -4.60 -29.81 19.64
N CYS A 884 -5.27 -30.81 20.25
CA CYS A 884 -6.56 -31.31 19.76
C CYS A 884 -7.71 -30.30 19.89
N ILE A 885 -7.57 -29.29 20.75
CA ILE A 885 -8.60 -28.26 20.96
C ILE A 885 -8.48 -27.13 19.95
N LEU A 886 -7.25 -26.83 19.43
CA LEU A 886 -7.00 -25.70 18.55
C LEU A 886 -7.87 -25.68 17.27
N PRO A 887 -8.03 -26.79 16.53
CA PRO A 887 -8.88 -26.81 15.33
C PRO A 887 -10.35 -26.46 15.61
N LEU A 888 -10.83 -26.73 16.82
CA LEU A 888 -12.23 -26.47 17.21
C LEU A 888 -12.55 -24.95 17.23
N SER A 889 -11.54 -24.10 17.28
CA SER A 889 -11.72 -22.64 17.15
C SER A 889 -12.37 -22.25 15.83
N LEU A 890 -12.13 -23.01 14.75
CA LEU A 890 -12.71 -22.77 13.43
C LEU A 890 -14.23 -22.81 13.43
N ILE A 891 -14.85 -23.55 14.37
CA ILE A 891 -16.31 -23.60 14.50
C ILE A 891 -16.86 -22.20 14.80
N GLY A 892 -16.27 -21.53 15.78
CA GLY A 892 -16.70 -20.18 16.16
C GLY A 892 -16.38 -19.14 15.07
N VAL A 893 -15.21 -19.26 14.43
CA VAL A 893 -14.80 -18.38 13.34
C VAL A 893 -15.77 -18.46 12.17
N ALA A 894 -16.11 -19.68 11.73
CA ALA A 894 -17.05 -19.88 10.62
C ALA A 894 -18.44 -19.30 10.92
N VAL A 895 -18.96 -19.57 12.12
CA VAL A 895 -20.25 -19.00 12.55
C VAL A 895 -20.18 -17.48 12.59
N GLY A 896 -19.10 -16.92 13.12
CA GLY A 896 -18.92 -15.48 13.20
C GLY A 896 -18.90 -14.80 11.84
N MET A 897 -18.12 -15.32 10.90
CA MET A 897 -18.04 -14.79 9.54
C MET A 897 -19.37 -14.87 8.80
N LEU A 898 -20.09 -15.98 8.92
CA LEU A 898 -21.42 -16.15 8.30
C LEU A 898 -22.49 -15.23 8.89
N LEU A 899 -22.46 -14.98 10.20
CA LEU A 899 -23.42 -14.11 10.88
C LEU A 899 -23.17 -12.63 10.62
N THR A 900 -21.92 -12.23 10.54
CA THR A 900 -21.54 -10.83 10.37
C THR A 900 -21.42 -10.42 8.91
N GLY A 901 -21.25 -11.38 8.00
CA GLY A 901 -21.06 -11.12 6.57
C GLY A 901 -19.68 -10.53 6.22
N PHE A 902 -18.71 -10.54 7.16
CA PHE A 902 -17.34 -10.11 6.86
C PHE A 902 -16.61 -11.13 5.98
N ASP A 903 -15.73 -10.62 5.14
CA ASP A 903 -14.85 -11.42 4.29
C ASP A 903 -13.75 -12.10 5.12
N PHE A 904 -13.38 -13.32 4.75
CA PHE A 904 -12.24 -14.01 5.34
C PHE A 904 -10.97 -13.72 4.55
N GLY A 905 -10.12 -12.88 5.12
CA GLY A 905 -8.89 -12.41 4.49
C GLY A 905 -7.74 -12.34 5.49
N PHE A 906 -6.79 -11.46 5.20
CA PHE A 906 -5.54 -11.36 5.95
C PHE A 906 -5.72 -10.96 7.43
N PHE A 907 -6.56 -9.97 7.71
CA PHE A 907 -6.84 -9.53 9.09
C PHE A 907 -7.60 -10.59 9.92
N PRO A 908 -8.65 -11.24 9.42
CA PRO A 908 -9.26 -12.39 10.10
C PRO A 908 -8.29 -13.52 10.41
N ILE A 909 -7.32 -13.82 9.51
CA ILE A 909 -6.27 -14.83 9.77
C ILE A 909 -5.37 -14.40 10.94
N ALA A 910 -4.95 -13.13 10.98
CA ALA A 910 -4.20 -12.60 12.13
C ALA A 910 -5.00 -12.69 13.44
N GLY A 911 -6.30 -12.38 13.39
CA GLY A 911 -7.22 -12.58 14.52
C GLY A 911 -7.33 -14.02 14.97
N TRP A 912 -7.39 -14.97 14.03
CA TRP A 912 -7.42 -16.40 14.33
C TRP A 912 -6.11 -16.88 14.99
N LEU A 913 -4.94 -16.40 14.56
CA LEU A 913 -3.68 -16.70 15.25
C LEU A 913 -3.66 -16.19 16.69
N GLY A 914 -4.18 -14.99 16.93
CA GLY A 914 -4.37 -14.46 18.28
C GLY A 914 -5.33 -15.30 19.13
N LEU A 915 -6.43 -15.75 18.54
CA LEU A 915 -7.40 -16.62 19.16
C LEU A 915 -6.77 -17.96 19.61
N LEU A 916 -5.90 -18.55 18.78
CA LEU A 916 -5.18 -19.78 19.15
C LEU A 916 -4.34 -19.57 20.43
N GLY A 917 -3.65 -18.45 20.55
CA GLY A 917 -2.90 -18.08 21.74
C GLY A 917 -3.77 -17.97 23.00
N MET A 918 -4.97 -17.37 22.88
CA MET A 918 -5.93 -17.24 23.97
C MET A 918 -6.48 -18.59 24.42
N ILE A 919 -6.81 -19.47 23.49
CA ILE A 919 -7.30 -20.83 23.79
C ILE A 919 -6.24 -21.63 24.55
N ILE A 920 -5.00 -21.63 24.04
CA ILE A 920 -3.88 -22.35 24.69
C ILE A 920 -3.71 -21.87 26.12
N LYS A 921 -3.73 -20.56 26.34
CA LYS A 921 -3.62 -19.94 27.67
C LYS A 921 -4.70 -20.45 28.63
N ASN A 922 -5.97 -20.47 28.20
CA ASN A 922 -7.09 -20.94 29.01
C ASN A 922 -6.98 -22.44 29.36
N VAL A 923 -6.58 -23.25 28.39
CA VAL A 923 -6.39 -24.69 28.58
C VAL A 923 -5.18 -24.99 29.49
N ILE A 924 -4.08 -24.27 29.37
CA ILE A 924 -2.91 -24.40 30.26
C ILE A 924 -3.33 -24.17 31.71
N VAL A 925 -4.05 -23.09 31.99
CA VAL A 925 -4.50 -22.73 33.35
C VAL A 925 -5.44 -23.80 33.93
N LEU A 926 -6.31 -24.40 33.10
CA LEU A 926 -7.21 -25.47 33.53
C LEU A 926 -6.44 -26.78 33.82
N ILE A 927 -5.52 -27.18 32.92
CA ILE A 927 -4.74 -28.42 33.10
C ILE A 927 -3.80 -28.30 34.30
N ASP A 928 -3.20 -27.14 34.52
CA ASP A 928 -2.33 -26.88 35.66
C ASP A 928 -3.10 -27.03 36.99
N GLU A 929 -4.32 -26.50 37.07
CA GLU A 929 -5.18 -26.68 38.27
C GLU A 929 -5.52 -28.16 38.52
N ILE A 930 -5.83 -28.91 37.44
CA ILE A 930 -6.05 -30.37 37.57
C ILE A 930 -4.78 -31.03 38.13
N ASN A 931 -3.59 -30.64 37.66
CA ASN A 931 -2.34 -31.21 38.14
C ASN A 931 -2.06 -30.84 39.60
N ILE A 932 -2.36 -29.60 40.04
CA ILE A 932 -2.23 -29.15 41.44
C ILE A 932 -3.10 -29.98 42.35
N GLN A 933 -4.41 -30.14 42.06
CA GLN A 933 -5.33 -30.91 42.87
C GLN A 933 -4.97 -32.42 42.93
N ARG A 934 -4.46 -32.96 41.80
CA ARG A 934 -3.96 -34.35 41.81
C ARG A 934 -2.71 -34.53 42.67
N ARG A 935 -1.81 -33.54 42.72
CA ARG A 935 -0.62 -33.53 43.62
C ARG A 935 -1.02 -33.38 45.11
N GLU A 936 -2.15 -32.72 45.38
CA GLU A 936 -2.73 -32.58 46.73
C GLU A 936 -3.49 -33.85 47.17
N GLY A 937 -3.52 -34.92 46.35
CA GLY A 937 -4.12 -36.23 46.68
C GLY A 937 -5.59 -36.37 46.36
N VAL A 938 -6.23 -35.43 45.66
CA VAL A 938 -7.61 -35.50 45.22
C VAL A 938 -7.79 -36.61 44.17
N PRO A 939 -8.84 -37.49 44.30
CA PRO A 939 -9.09 -38.53 43.28
C PRO A 939 -9.19 -37.96 41.89
N ALA A 940 -8.61 -38.65 40.91
CA ALA A 940 -8.43 -38.11 39.54
C ALA A 940 -9.75 -37.65 38.90
N TYR A 941 -10.84 -38.36 39.08
CA TYR A 941 -12.16 -37.99 38.54
C TYR A 941 -12.69 -36.70 39.19
N THR A 942 -12.64 -36.61 40.52
CA THR A 942 -13.06 -35.46 41.31
C THR A 942 -12.17 -34.25 41.01
N ALA A 943 -10.85 -34.45 40.89
CA ALA A 943 -9.89 -33.39 40.51
C ALA A 943 -10.22 -32.76 39.16
N VAL A 944 -10.56 -33.54 38.13
CA VAL A 944 -10.95 -33.00 36.82
C VAL A 944 -12.23 -32.15 36.94
N ILE A 945 -13.26 -32.61 37.65
CA ILE A 945 -14.52 -31.89 37.78
C ILE A 945 -14.35 -30.63 38.60
N GLU A 946 -13.79 -30.75 39.81
CA GLU A 946 -13.67 -29.64 40.76
C GLU A 946 -12.69 -28.56 40.24
N SER A 947 -11.59 -28.94 39.53
CA SER A 947 -10.71 -28.00 38.87
C SER A 947 -11.43 -27.23 37.76
N THR A 948 -12.26 -27.93 36.98
CA THR A 948 -13.02 -27.27 35.90
C THR A 948 -14.07 -26.33 36.49
N VAL A 949 -14.77 -26.71 37.53
CA VAL A 949 -15.77 -25.88 38.23
C VAL A 949 -15.11 -24.66 38.88
N SER A 950 -13.96 -24.82 39.52
CA SER A 950 -13.23 -23.69 40.16
C SER A 950 -12.68 -22.69 39.12
N ARG A 951 -12.28 -23.16 37.95
CA ARG A 951 -11.74 -22.32 36.86
C ARG A 951 -12.79 -21.72 35.93
N THR A 952 -14.07 -22.13 36.05
CA THR A 952 -15.15 -21.60 35.21
C THR A 952 -15.28 -20.09 35.34
N ARG A 953 -15.23 -19.54 36.57
CA ARG A 953 -15.38 -18.10 36.81
C ARG A 953 -14.23 -17.28 36.19
N PRO A 954 -12.93 -17.55 36.43
CA PRO A 954 -11.84 -16.85 35.78
C PRO A 954 -11.86 -16.93 34.25
N VAL A 955 -12.14 -18.13 33.70
CA VAL A 955 -12.16 -18.35 32.25
C VAL A 955 -13.32 -17.61 31.59
N LEU A 956 -14.52 -17.65 32.15
CA LEU A 956 -15.66 -16.89 31.60
C LEU A 956 -15.45 -15.38 31.72
N MET A 957 -14.88 -14.90 32.82
CA MET A 957 -14.53 -13.47 32.94
C MET A 957 -13.52 -13.02 31.91
N ALA A 958 -12.44 -13.78 31.75
CA ALA A 958 -11.40 -13.48 30.74
C ALA A 958 -11.99 -13.47 29.32
N ALA A 959 -12.83 -14.44 28.98
CA ALA A 959 -13.51 -14.48 27.70
C ALA A 959 -14.47 -13.28 27.51
N THR A 960 -15.31 -13.01 28.53
CA THR A 960 -16.29 -11.90 28.44
C THR A 960 -15.60 -10.54 28.35
N THR A 961 -14.52 -10.28 29.09
CA THR A 961 -13.75 -9.05 29.01
C THR A 961 -13.12 -8.87 27.64
N THR A 962 -12.61 -9.93 27.04
CA THR A 962 -12.04 -9.88 25.68
C THR A 962 -13.13 -9.66 24.64
N ILE A 963 -14.22 -10.42 24.68
CA ILE A 963 -15.34 -10.32 23.73
C ILE A 963 -15.92 -8.91 23.73
N LEU A 964 -16.32 -8.40 24.90
CA LEU A 964 -16.95 -7.08 24.98
C LEU A 964 -15.96 -5.93 24.80
N GLY A 965 -14.68 -6.13 25.16
CA GLY A 965 -13.61 -5.18 24.87
C GLY A 965 -13.31 -5.02 23.39
N MET A 966 -13.59 -6.06 22.57
CA MET A 966 -13.40 -6.02 21.11
C MET A 966 -14.61 -5.47 20.33
N VAL A 967 -15.77 -5.30 20.97
CA VAL A 967 -17.00 -4.84 20.31
C VAL A 967 -16.83 -3.50 19.59
N PRO A 968 -16.14 -2.47 20.12
CA PRO A 968 -15.91 -1.23 19.37
C PRO A 968 -15.17 -1.46 18.06
N LEU A 969 -14.23 -2.41 18.00
CA LEU A 969 -13.48 -2.72 16.79
C LEU A 969 -14.31 -3.49 15.74
N LEU A 970 -15.42 -4.09 16.11
CA LEU A 970 -16.34 -4.79 15.20
C LEU A 970 -16.94 -3.83 14.16
N PHE A 971 -17.07 -2.56 14.50
CA PHE A 971 -17.60 -1.52 13.61
C PHE A 971 -16.54 -0.86 12.72
N ASP A 972 -15.29 -1.24 12.89
CA ASP A 972 -14.20 -0.79 12.01
C ASP A 972 -14.16 -1.63 10.73
N ILE A 973 -14.05 -0.99 9.58
CA ILE A 973 -14.12 -1.67 8.27
C ILE A 973 -12.90 -2.55 8.02
N ALA A 974 -11.71 -2.07 8.39
CA ALA A 974 -10.48 -2.82 8.19
C ALA A 974 -10.35 -3.98 9.19
N PHE A 975 -10.66 -3.73 10.47
CA PHE A 975 -10.43 -4.69 11.56
C PHE A 975 -11.68 -5.41 12.05
N GLY A 976 -12.87 -5.07 11.53
CA GLY A 976 -14.13 -5.69 11.93
C GLY A 976 -14.16 -7.21 11.73
N GLY A 977 -13.63 -7.69 10.61
CA GLY A 977 -13.48 -9.12 10.34
C GLY A 977 -12.55 -9.84 11.33
N MET A 978 -11.47 -9.17 11.75
CA MET A 978 -10.56 -9.67 12.79
C MET A 978 -11.25 -9.69 14.16
N ALA A 979 -11.97 -8.63 14.51
CA ALA A 979 -12.75 -8.57 15.76
C ALA A 979 -13.83 -9.66 15.79
N ALA A 980 -14.57 -9.86 14.70
CA ALA A 980 -15.55 -10.93 14.55
C ALA A 980 -14.93 -12.32 14.76
N THR A 981 -13.77 -12.57 14.14
CA THR A 981 -13.02 -13.82 14.33
C THR A 981 -12.70 -14.08 15.80
N ILE A 982 -12.22 -13.07 16.53
CA ILE A 982 -11.88 -13.20 17.95
C ILE A 982 -13.14 -13.34 18.81
N ILE A 983 -14.16 -12.50 18.63
CA ILE A 983 -15.39 -12.50 19.43
C ILE A 983 -16.12 -13.84 19.35
N PHE A 984 -16.47 -14.26 18.13
CA PHE A 984 -17.21 -15.51 17.93
C PHE A 984 -16.31 -16.73 18.15
N GLY A 985 -15.06 -16.67 17.69
CA GLY A 985 -14.10 -17.73 17.93
C GLY A 985 -13.86 -17.98 19.41
N LEU A 986 -13.65 -16.94 20.22
CA LEU A 986 -13.44 -17.07 21.67
C LEU A 986 -14.70 -17.50 22.42
N THR A 987 -15.88 -17.04 21.99
CA THR A 987 -17.16 -17.47 22.56
C THR A 987 -17.31 -18.99 22.48
N PHE A 988 -17.19 -19.54 21.27
CA PHE A 988 -17.28 -20.98 21.07
C PHE A 988 -16.11 -21.72 21.71
N ALA A 989 -14.89 -21.23 21.53
CA ALA A 989 -13.70 -21.87 22.10
C ALA A 989 -13.73 -21.93 23.63
N THR A 990 -14.27 -20.91 24.29
CA THR A 990 -14.42 -20.92 25.76
C THR A 990 -15.39 -22.00 26.23
N LEU A 991 -16.56 -22.09 25.56
CA LEU A 991 -17.52 -23.16 25.84
C LEU A 991 -16.90 -24.53 25.59
N LEU A 992 -16.24 -24.71 24.46
CA LEU A 992 -15.59 -25.97 24.12
C LEU A 992 -14.46 -26.31 25.08
N THR A 993 -13.63 -25.34 25.50
CA THR A 993 -12.56 -25.56 26.47
C THR A 993 -13.11 -26.11 27.79
N LEU A 994 -14.22 -25.56 28.32
CA LEU A 994 -14.82 -25.98 29.59
C LEU A 994 -15.43 -27.38 29.53
N PHE A 995 -15.88 -27.86 28.36
CA PHE A 995 -16.48 -29.17 28.19
C PHE A 995 -15.55 -30.20 27.55
N VAL A 996 -14.80 -29.81 26.52
CA VAL A 996 -13.97 -30.74 25.74
C VAL A 996 -12.65 -31.06 26.44
N THR A 997 -12.02 -30.07 27.10
CA THR A 997 -10.76 -30.33 27.82
C THR A 997 -10.90 -31.40 28.90
N PRO A 998 -11.92 -31.39 29.80
CA PRO A 998 -12.13 -32.45 30.76
C PRO A 998 -12.41 -33.81 30.10
N ALA A 999 -13.19 -33.83 29.02
CA ALA A 999 -13.50 -35.05 28.27
C ALA A 999 -12.23 -35.69 27.67
N LEU A 1000 -11.39 -34.88 26.97
CA LEU A 1000 -10.11 -35.31 26.40
C LEU A 1000 -9.14 -35.75 27.51
N TYR A 1001 -9.05 -34.99 28.62
CA TYR A 1001 -8.16 -35.31 29.71
C TYR A 1001 -8.53 -36.70 30.32
N THR A 1002 -9.82 -36.94 30.57
CA THR A 1002 -10.31 -38.25 31.08
C THR A 1002 -10.07 -39.36 30.07
N LEU A 1003 -10.15 -39.12 28.79
CA LEU A 1003 -9.85 -40.09 27.73
C LEU A 1003 -8.35 -40.44 27.68
N PHE A 1004 -7.45 -39.46 27.57
CA PHE A 1004 -6.02 -39.67 27.44
C PHE A 1004 -5.36 -40.29 28.68
N TYR A 1005 -5.91 -39.96 29.87
CA TYR A 1005 -5.46 -40.55 31.15
C TYR A 1005 -6.24 -41.80 31.56
N ARG A 1006 -7.19 -42.27 30.72
CA ARG A 1006 -8.03 -43.44 30.94
C ARG A 1006 -8.69 -43.45 32.31
N ILE A 1007 -9.17 -42.29 32.82
CA ILE A 1007 -9.83 -42.16 34.11
C ILE A 1007 -11.18 -42.86 34.04
N LYS A 1008 -11.39 -43.77 34.98
CA LYS A 1008 -12.68 -44.47 35.10
C LYS A 1008 -13.77 -43.53 35.63
N THR A 1009 -14.92 -43.52 34.96
CA THR A 1009 -16.11 -42.81 35.45
C THR A 1009 -16.69 -43.62 36.61
N ASN A 1010 -16.77 -43.02 37.82
CA ASN A 1010 -17.53 -43.64 38.87
C ASN A 1010 -18.97 -43.83 38.36
N LYS A 1011 -19.48 -45.07 38.50
CA LYS A 1011 -20.86 -45.42 38.20
C LYS A 1011 -21.86 -44.65 39.08
#